data_94a977003e18bcf089129982e77ab7a9
#
_entry.id   94a977003e18bcf089129982e77ab7a9
#
_cell.length_a   1.000
_cell.length_b   1.000
_cell.length_c   1.000
_cell.angle_alpha   90.00
_cell.angle_beta   90.00
_cell.angle_gamma   90.00
#
_symmetry.space_group_name_H-M   'P 1'
#
loop_
_entity.id
_entity.type
_entity.pdbx_description
1 polymer ?
#
loop_
_entity_poly.entity_id
_entity_poly.type
_entity_poly.pdbx_seq_one_letter_code
_entity_poly.pdbx_strand_id
1 'polypeptide(L)'
;MDDYSVAVDVGGTFTDIVLCNLTTNEQLVHKTPSTPDDPSTGFLTGLKEVLADNSVLASQVKHVFHGTTIATNAILENKGSPVGLVVPEGFKFVLEIGRHGTPRLVNPQSWVKPDRPVRPRNIVEVAERAGFNGEVLIPLDEDAVRAAAKKFRADEITSIAVSFLHSYSNPDHENRAKELILEEYPDAQVSISSEVLAVFREYERTMTTVLNAYVMPRVSSYIGNLESSLRANAVDSSFSIMKSNGGMIGADIAIRQPVHTALSGPAAGVMATLQIAENTGVRNSISFDMGGTSTDVSLMRNGSPTLNLSGRLGTWPIQLPMLDIATIGCGGGSIANVSPYGSLTVGPASAGSVPGPVCYGKGGTAPTVTDANLVLGRINNQIAGGSLPLHADDSAKVIKETIATPLDMDLHAAASGILSIANNTMVGAIRNVSVERGHDPQEFALVAYGGAGPMHAIDVANLLGINRVVVPLYPGIASAYGLLVAELKNDYARTSLQTSPDYDPEAMERVYREMESEGTAWLKEEGVPEIQHVFSRWADLRYTHQGSEVTVSFDGSQVTGETIGGAIQEFHNHHEQLYGFALDQPVEIVTLRVSASGDVGSVDMPERPGGLVAPEQAIASRRQVFFDESGGFVPCNIYDRDRLAPGSSINGPAILEGMDSTVLINPGWTAQIDKYG
;
A
#
# COMPACT_ATOMS: atom_id res chain seq x y z
N MET A 1 25.63 9.01 -23.51
CA MET A 1 25.54 9.19 -22.03
C MET A 1 24.39 8.29 -21.64
N ASP A 2 24.57 7.56 -20.58
CA ASP A 2 23.51 6.65 -20.12
C ASP A 2 22.38 7.46 -19.48
N ASP A 3 21.16 7.01 -19.70
CA ASP A 3 19.97 7.57 -19.08
C ASP A 3 19.62 6.75 -17.82
N TYR A 4 19.03 7.42 -16.81
CA TYR A 4 18.73 6.81 -15.53
C TYR A 4 17.28 7.05 -15.12
N SER A 5 16.72 6.10 -14.40
CA SER A 5 15.49 6.27 -13.60
C SER A 5 15.85 6.19 -12.12
N VAL A 6 15.16 6.98 -11.30
CA VAL A 6 15.33 6.93 -9.85
C VAL A 6 14.00 6.73 -9.16
N ALA A 7 13.95 5.81 -8.19
CA ALA A 7 12.82 5.63 -7.31
C ALA A 7 13.18 6.02 -5.88
N VAL A 8 12.31 6.76 -5.23
CA VAL A 8 12.48 7.23 -3.85
C VAL A 8 11.25 6.88 -3.03
N ASP A 9 11.42 5.98 -2.09
CA ASP A 9 10.39 5.64 -1.11
C ASP A 9 10.70 6.30 0.24
N VAL A 10 9.84 7.24 0.65
CA VAL A 10 10.01 7.97 1.91
C VAL A 10 9.22 7.25 3.00
N GLY A 11 9.92 6.42 3.75
CA GLY A 11 9.38 5.75 4.94
C GLY A 11 9.47 6.60 6.22
N GLY A 12 8.93 6.07 7.31
CA GLY A 12 8.94 6.78 8.62
C GLY A 12 10.31 6.88 9.29
N THR A 13 11.27 6.00 8.95
CA THR A 13 12.60 5.92 9.57
C THR A 13 13.72 6.19 8.58
N PHE A 14 13.63 5.60 7.41
CA PHE A 14 14.58 5.73 6.31
C PHE A 14 13.87 6.12 5.03
N THR A 15 14.60 6.81 4.17
CA THR A 15 14.27 7.06 2.77
C THR A 15 15.12 6.13 1.95
N ASP A 16 14.47 5.26 1.20
CA ASP A 16 15.06 4.21 0.38
C ASP A 16 15.11 4.68 -1.08
N ILE A 17 16.28 4.52 -1.72
CA ILE A 17 16.50 5.04 -3.07
C ILE A 17 17.13 3.96 -3.92
N VAL A 18 16.57 3.79 -5.13
CA VAL A 18 17.13 2.94 -6.17
C VAL A 18 17.35 3.78 -7.42
N LEU A 19 18.59 3.85 -7.87
CA LEU A 19 18.99 4.47 -9.14
C LEU A 19 19.26 3.36 -10.14
N CYS A 20 18.58 3.36 -11.28
CA CYS A 20 18.71 2.36 -12.31
C CYS A 20 19.22 2.95 -13.62
N ASN A 21 20.26 2.36 -14.18
CA ASN A 21 20.75 2.66 -15.51
C ASN A 21 19.86 1.98 -16.56
N LEU A 22 19.15 2.77 -17.38
CA LEU A 22 18.20 2.27 -18.38
C LEU A 22 18.85 1.53 -19.55
N THR A 23 20.18 1.61 -19.69
CA THR A 23 20.92 0.91 -20.75
C THR A 23 21.45 -0.45 -20.30
N THR A 24 21.95 -0.53 -19.04
CA THR A 24 22.60 -1.75 -18.52
C THR A 24 21.75 -2.51 -17.52
N ASN A 25 20.61 -1.94 -17.08
CA ASN A 25 19.79 -2.42 -15.95
C ASN A 25 20.57 -2.52 -14.62
N GLU A 26 21.74 -1.89 -14.51
CA GLU A 26 22.47 -1.83 -13.26
C GLU A 26 21.68 -1.01 -12.22
N GLN A 27 21.51 -1.58 -11.04
CA GLN A 27 20.78 -0.96 -9.94
C GLN A 27 21.75 -0.58 -8.82
N LEU A 28 21.70 0.67 -8.44
CA LEU A 28 22.49 1.25 -7.37
C LEU A 28 21.55 1.65 -6.24
N VAL A 29 21.80 1.13 -5.05
CA VAL A 29 20.93 1.30 -3.89
C VAL A 29 21.55 2.27 -2.89
N HIS A 30 20.69 3.12 -2.32
CA HIS A 30 21.12 4.07 -1.30
C HIS A 30 20.03 4.20 -0.22
N LYS A 31 20.44 4.44 1.00
CA LYS A 31 19.54 4.57 2.15
C LYS A 31 19.98 5.73 3.03
N THR A 32 19.10 6.70 3.24
CA THR A 32 19.35 7.86 4.10
C THR A 32 18.29 7.98 5.20
N PRO A 33 18.60 8.55 6.38
CA PRO A 33 17.58 8.77 7.40
C PRO A 33 16.45 9.69 6.90
N SER A 34 15.20 9.34 7.17
CA SER A 34 14.07 10.21 6.89
C SER A 34 14.05 11.43 7.79
N THR A 35 13.47 12.50 7.28
CA THR A 35 13.26 13.76 8.00
C THR A 35 11.73 13.94 8.25
N PRO A 36 11.17 13.42 9.35
CA PRO A 36 9.72 13.38 9.58
C PRO A 36 9.03 14.74 9.56
N ASP A 37 9.75 15.80 9.99
CA ASP A 37 9.22 17.17 10.00
C ASP A 37 9.11 17.76 8.59
N ASP A 38 10.01 17.38 7.70
CA ASP A 38 10.01 17.75 6.28
C ASP A 38 10.53 16.60 5.41
N PRO A 39 9.65 15.70 4.95
CA PRO A 39 10.04 14.55 4.13
C PRO A 39 10.72 14.92 2.81
N SER A 40 10.50 16.15 2.30
CA SER A 40 11.15 16.61 1.07
C SER A 40 12.67 16.77 1.21
N THR A 41 13.14 17.12 2.40
CA THR A 41 14.56 17.22 2.70
C THR A 41 15.26 15.87 2.61
N GLY A 42 14.68 14.80 3.20
CA GLY A 42 15.20 13.44 3.11
C GLY A 42 15.25 12.94 1.66
N PHE A 43 14.17 13.19 0.92
CA PHE A 43 14.10 12.87 -0.52
C PHE A 43 15.23 13.51 -1.32
N LEU A 44 15.39 14.84 -1.22
CA LEU A 44 16.41 15.59 -1.98
C LEU A 44 17.83 15.27 -1.55
N THR A 45 18.04 15.03 -0.26
CA THR A 45 19.36 14.65 0.28
C THR A 45 19.80 13.33 -0.30
N GLY A 46 18.96 12.30 -0.18
CA GLY A 46 19.29 10.98 -0.70
C GLY A 46 19.45 10.95 -2.22
N LEU A 47 18.59 11.69 -2.96
CA LEU A 47 18.75 11.83 -4.42
C LEU A 47 20.11 12.42 -4.77
N LYS A 48 20.56 13.50 -4.08
CA LYS A 48 21.87 14.10 -4.33
C LYS A 48 23.01 13.16 -3.98
N GLU A 49 22.91 12.46 -2.86
CA GLU A 49 23.92 11.50 -2.40
C GLU A 49 24.09 10.37 -3.41
N VAL A 50 23.01 9.71 -3.85
CA VAL A 50 23.11 8.59 -4.81
C VAL A 50 23.66 9.03 -6.16
N LEU A 51 23.30 10.23 -6.65
CA LEU A 51 23.86 10.78 -7.90
C LEU A 51 25.36 11.11 -7.77
N ALA A 52 25.75 11.73 -6.66
CA ALA A 52 27.16 12.11 -6.41
C ALA A 52 28.06 10.87 -6.23
N ASP A 53 27.64 9.91 -5.42
CA ASP A 53 28.40 8.68 -5.13
C ASP A 53 28.67 7.86 -6.40
N ASN A 54 27.76 7.94 -7.38
CA ASN A 54 27.85 7.21 -8.63
C ASN A 54 28.30 8.07 -9.83
N SER A 55 28.66 9.33 -9.59
CA SER A 55 29.10 10.26 -10.63
C SER A 55 28.08 10.46 -11.77
N VAL A 56 26.78 10.40 -11.45
CA VAL A 56 25.68 10.59 -12.39
C VAL A 56 25.25 12.07 -12.38
N LEU A 57 25.11 12.65 -13.56
CA LEU A 57 24.64 14.03 -13.69
C LEU A 57 23.11 14.09 -13.54
N ALA A 58 22.61 15.14 -12.89
CA ALA A 58 21.17 15.36 -12.73
C ALA A 58 20.40 15.34 -14.08
N SER A 59 21.00 15.84 -15.16
CA SER A 59 20.41 15.84 -16.51
C SER A 59 20.27 14.47 -17.18
N GLN A 60 20.91 13.44 -16.62
CA GLN A 60 20.80 12.06 -17.08
C GLN A 60 19.60 11.33 -16.48
N VAL A 61 18.98 11.89 -15.42
CA VAL A 61 17.77 11.34 -14.82
C VAL A 61 16.57 11.67 -15.70
N LYS A 62 15.90 10.66 -16.23
CA LYS A 62 14.73 10.80 -17.12
C LYS A 62 13.40 10.65 -16.39
N HIS A 63 13.37 9.76 -15.40
CA HIS A 63 12.17 9.47 -14.62
C HIS A 63 12.50 9.50 -13.12
N VAL A 64 11.62 10.14 -12.37
CA VAL A 64 11.62 10.13 -10.90
C VAL A 64 10.32 9.53 -10.43
N PHE A 65 10.40 8.40 -9.74
CA PHE A 65 9.26 7.71 -9.15
C PHE A 65 9.25 7.90 -7.64
N HIS A 66 8.07 8.14 -7.09
CA HIS A 66 7.97 8.47 -5.67
C HIS A 66 6.81 7.74 -4.98
N GLY A 67 7.11 7.10 -3.84
CA GLY A 67 6.17 6.61 -2.85
C GLY A 67 6.09 7.58 -1.67
N THR A 68 4.89 7.90 -1.21
CA THR A 68 4.70 8.88 -0.13
C THR A 68 3.68 8.42 0.92
N THR A 69 3.97 8.65 2.18
CA THR A 69 3.05 8.35 3.29
C THR A 69 2.22 9.56 3.76
N ILE A 70 2.35 10.72 3.09
CA ILE A 70 1.75 11.99 3.55
C ILE A 70 0.23 11.91 3.62
N ALA A 71 -0.43 11.40 2.57
CA ALA A 71 -1.88 11.26 2.56
C ALA A 71 -2.35 10.27 3.65
N THR A 72 -1.68 9.13 3.76
CA THR A 72 -1.95 8.10 4.78
C THR A 72 -1.83 8.67 6.18
N ASN A 73 -0.70 9.31 6.49
CA ASN A 73 -0.43 9.86 7.82
C ASN A 73 -1.38 11.01 8.16
N ALA A 74 -1.70 11.88 7.19
CA ALA A 74 -2.67 12.96 7.40
C ALA A 74 -4.05 12.42 7.81
N ILE A 75 -4.48 11.29 7.24
CA ILE A 75 -5.75 10.65 7.58
C ILE A 75 -5.65 9.91 8.92
N LEU A 76 -4.63 9.08 9.13
CA LEU A 76 -4.51 8.25 10.33
C LEU A 76 -4.28 9.06 11.61
N GLU A 77 -3.53 10.16 11.50
CA GLU A 77 -3.21 11.04 12.62
C GLU A 77 -4.22 12.19 12.81
N ASN A 78 -5.29 12.22 11.99
CA ASN A 78 -6.28 13.30 11.98
C ASN A 78 -5.67 14.70 11.79
N LYS A 79 -4.66 14.81 10.93
CA LYS A 79 -3.89 16.05 10.67
C LYS A 79 -4.20 16.69 9.31
N GLY A 80 -5.33 16.37 8.68
CA GLY A 80 -5.76 17.03 7.43
C GLY A 80 -6.30 18.44 7.66
N SER A 81 -6.63 19.11 6.57
CA SER A 81 -7.15 20.47 6.59
C SER A 81 -8.65 20.50 6.93
N PRO A 82 -9.17 21.57 7.58
CA PRO A 82 -10.60 21.75 7.73
C PRO A 82 -11.31 21.74 6.38
N VAL A 83 -12.41 20.99 6.26
CA VAL A 83 -13.17 20.85 5.01
C VAL A 83 -14.53 21.55 5.13
N GLY A 84 -14.88 22.32 4.10
CA GLY A 84 -16.24 22.74 3.81
C GLY A 84 -16.91 21.72 2.86
N LEU A 85 -18.16 21.38 3.12
CA LEU A 85 -18.89 20.41 2.29
C LEU A 85 -20.18 21.03 1.76
N VAL A 86 -20.40 20.98 0.44
CA VAL A 86 -21.64 21.38 -0.23
C VAL A 86 -22.39 20.11 -0.66
N VAL A 87 -23.65 20.00 -0.25
CA VAL A 87 -24.51 18.84 -0.51
C VAL A 87 -25.90 19.30 -0.98
N PRO A 88 -26.70 18.42 -1.62
CA PRO A 88 -28.08 18.74 -1.94
C PRO A 88 -28.93 18.97 -0.68
N GLU A 89 -29.95 19.77 -0.80
CA GLU A 89 -30.95 19.94 0.26
C GLU A 89 -31.53 18.58 0.68
N GLY A 90 -31.59 18.35 2.01
CA GLY A 90 -31.99 17.10 2.65
C GLY A 90 -30.85 16.10 2.88
N PHE A 91 -29.60 16.35 2.45
CA PHE A 91 -28.46 15.43 2.56
C PHE A 91 -27.36 15.87 3.53
N LYS A 92 -27.60 16.90 4.34
CA LYS A 92 -26.64 17.39 5.33
C LYS A 92 -26.07 16.32 6.28
N PHE A 93 -26.88 15.32 6.59
CA PHE A 93 -26.55 14.29 7.56
C PHE A 93 -26.07 12.98 6.93
N VAL A 94 -25.75 12.94 5.63
CA VAL A 94 -25.30 11.72 4.95
C VAL A 94 -24.06 11.12 5.63
N LEU A 95 -23.09 11.94 6.03
CA LEU A 95 -21.89 11.49 6.75
C LEU A 95 -22.19 11.09 8.20
N GLU A 96 -23.21 11.72 8.83
CA GLU A 96 -23.66 11.40 10.19
C GLU A 96 -24.35 10.05 10.24
N ILE A 97 -25.30 9.84 9.32
CA ILE A 97 -26.07 8.60 9.20
C ILE A 97 -25.13 7.46 8.80
N GLY A 98 -24.35 7.64 7.75
CA GLY A 98 -23.41 6.64 7.19
C GLY A 98 -24.07 5.28 6.99
N ARG A 99 -23.37 4.21 7.37
CA ARG A 99 -23.88 2.84 7.38
C ARG A 99 -24.22 2.37 8.79
N HIS A 100 -25.23 1.52 8.95
CA HIS A 100 -25.66 0.97 10.25
C HIS A 100 -24.81 -0.21 10.74
N GLY A 101 -23.73 -0.57 10.02
CA GLY A 101 -22.85 -1.67 10.39
C GLY A 101 -21.98 -1.31 11.59
N THR A 102 -22.11 -2.09 12.69
CA THR A 102 -21.10 -2.08 13.76
C THR A 102 -19.94 -3.01 13.39
N PRO A 103 -18.68 -2.67 13.72
CA PRO A 103 -17.56 -3.58 13.48
C PRO A 103 -17.79 -4.92 14.18
N ARG A 104 -17.34 -6.01 13.54
CA ARG A 104 -17.33 -7.34 14.19
C ARG A 104 -16.51 -7.27 15.48
N LEU A 105 -16.90 -8.02 16.50
CA LEU A 105 -16.24 -8.11 17.81
C LEU A 105 -16.35 -6.87 18.71
N VAL A 106 -17.11 -5.85 18.32
CA VAL A 106 -17.38 -4.70 19.18
C VAL A 106 -18.73 -4.86 19.88
N ASN A 107 -18.79 -4.53 21.17
CA ASN A 107 -20.07 -4.50 21.89
C ASN A 107 -20.91 -3.33 21.34
N PRO A 108 -22.07 -3.61 20.68
CA PRO A 108 -22.91 -2.56 20.09
C PRO A 108 -23.38 -1.49 21.08
N GLN A 109 -23.49 -1.85 22.39
CA GLN A 109 -23.96 -0.93 23.43
C GLN A 109 -22.88 0.08 23.87
N SER A 110 -21.61 -0.26 23.69
CA SER A 110 -20.48 0.62 24.05
C SER A 110 -19.77 1.21 22.84
N TRP A 111 -20.18 0.82 21.62
CA TRP A 111 -19.56 1.34 20.42
C TRP A 111 -19.98 2.78 20.14
N VAL A 112 -18.99 3.63 20.00
CA VAL A 112 -19.17 5.03 19.59
C VAL A 112 -18.74 5.17 18.14
N LYS A 113 -19.61 5.78 17.33
CA LYS A 113 -19.30 6.04 15.92
C LYS A 113 -18.10 6.98 15.83
N PRO A 114 -17.11 6.69 14.95
CA PRO A 114 -15.96 7.58 14.76
C PRO A 114 -16.38 8.99 14.36
N ASP A 115 -15.62 9.97 14.81
CA ASP A 115 -15.82 11.35 14.37
C ASP A 115 -15.64 11.47 12.86
N ARG A 116 -16.45 12.32 12.25
CA ARG A 116 -16.37 12.58 10.80
C ARG A 116 -15.29 13.63 10.50
N PRO A 117 -14.69 13.62 9.31
CA PRO A 117 -13.66 14.58 8.92
C PRO A 117 -14.22 16.00 8.69
N VAL A 118 -15.55 16.18 8.60
CA VAL A 118 -16.21 17.46 8.41
C VAL A 118 -17.10 17.80 9.59
N ARG A 119 -16.93 18.99 10.16
CA ARG A 119 -17.80 19.49 11.23
C ARG A 119 -19.18 19.85 10.69
N PRO A 120 -20.31 19.59 11.42
CA PRO A 120 -21.67 19.88 10.93
C PRO A 120 -21.90 21.33 10.50
N ARG A 121 -21.25 22.30 11.18
CA ARG A 121 -21.33 23.72 10.82
C ARG A 121 -20.71 24.09 9.48
N ASN A 122 -19.82 23.23 8.98
CA ASN A 122 -19.12 23.39 7.70
C ASN A 122 -19.85 22.68 6.55
N ILE A 123 -21.02 22.10 6.79
CA ILE A 123 -21.86 21.46 5.76
C ILE A 123 -22.95 22.45 5.37
N VAL A 124 -22.99 22.79 4.09
CA VAL A 124 -23.98 23.70 3.50
C VAL A 124 -24.83 22.94 2.51
N GLU A 125 -26.14 23.11 2.62
CA GLU A 125 -27.12 22.53 1.69
C GLU A 125 -27.46 23.56 0.63
N VAL A 126 -27.59 23.08 -0.63
CA VAL A 126 -28.03 23.89 -1.77
C VAL A 126 -29.17 23.20 -2.48
N ALA A 127 -30.14 23.95 -2.96
CA ALA A 127 -31.22 23.40 -3.77
C ALA A 127 -30.67 22.97 -5.13
N GLU A 128 -30.72 21.68 -5.40
CA GLU A 128 -30.40 21.07 -6.68
C GLU A 128 -30.94 19.63 -6.68
N ARG A 129 -31.20 19.04 -7.84
CA ARG A 129 -31.48 17.62 -7.98
C ARG A 129 -31.26 17.14 -9.40
N ALA A 130 -30.39 16.18 -9.60
CA ALA A 130 -30.35 15.32 -10.79
C ALA A 130 -31.06 13.99 -10.52
N GLY A 131 -31.71 13.43 -11.52
CA GLY A 131 -32.25 12.05 -11.50
C GLY A 131 -31.17 11.02 -11.76
N PHE A 132 -31.48 9.74 -11.49
CA PHE A 132 -30.53 8.64 -11.71
C PHE A 132 -30.17 8.45 -13.21
N ASN A 133 -31.02 8.91 -14.12
CA ASN A 133 -30.82 8.90 -15.56
C ASN A 133 -30.14 10.18 -16.09
N GLY A 134 -29.70 11.09 -15.19
CA GLY A 134 -29.03 12.34 -15.53
C GLY A 134 -29.97 13.51 -15.86
N GLU A 135 -31.31 13.35 -15.81
CA GLU A 135 -32.23 14.47 -16.00
C GLU A 135 -32.14 15.48 -14.86
N VAL A 136 -32.27 16.77 -15.16
CA VAL A 136 -32.31 17.82 -14.15
C VAL A 136 -33.74 17.94 -13.61
N LEU A 137 -33.95 17.52 -12.35
CA LEU A 137 -35.24 17.63 -11.66
C LEU A 137 -35.42 18.99 -10.97
N ILE A 138 -34.36 19.51 -10.35
CA ILE A 138 -34.30 20.82 -9.70
C ILE A 138 -33.01 21.47 -10.17
N PRO A 139 -33.08 22.66 -10.83
CA PRO A 139 -31.90 23.43 -11.23
C PRO A 139 -31.03 23.79 -10.04
N LEU A 140 -29.72 23.94 -10.27
CA LEU A 140 -28.78 24.39 -9.24
C LEU A 140 -29.09 25.83 -8.80
N ASP A 141 -29.22 26.05 -7.50
CA ASP A 141 -29.27 27.37 -6.89
C ASP A 141 -27.87 28.00 -6.85
N GLU A 142 -27.49 28.72 -7.90
CA GLU A 142 -26.18 29.36 -8.03
C GLU A 142 -25.91 30.38 -6.92
N ASP A 143 -26.94 31.13 -6.48
CA ASP A 143 -26.79 32.12 -5.41
C ASP A 143 -26.47 31.46 -4.06
N ALA A 144 -27.10 30.32 -3.77
CA ALA A 144 -26.78 29.52 -2.60
C ALA A 144 -25.33 28.96 -2.62
N VAL A 145 -24.84 28.53 -3.79
CA VAL A 145 -23.44 28.12 -3.97
C VAL A 145 -22.47 29.26 -3.71
N ARG A 146 -22.74 30.46 -4.28
CA ARG A 146 -21.93 31.65 -4.04
C ARG A 146 -21.94 32.06 -2.57
N ALA A 147 -23.09 31.98 -1.90
CA ALA A 147 -23.20 32.23 -0.44
C ALA A 147 -22.37 31.23 0.38
N ALA A 148 -22.37 29.96 0.00
CA ALA A 148 -21.54 28.94 0.62
C ALA A 148 -20.05 29.25 0.46
N ALA A 149 -19.61 29.63 -0.74
CA ALA A 149 -18.21 30.02 -1.01
C ALA A 149 -17.77 31.22 -0.16
N LYS A 150 -18.60 32.27 -0.08
CA LYS A 150 -18.35 33.45 0.79
C LYS A 150 -18.25 33.06 2.28
N LYS A 151 -19.11 32.17 2.74
CA LYS A 151 -19.06 31.64 4.11
C LYS A 151 -17.74 30.91 4.35
N PHE A 152 -17.33 29.98 3.48
CA PHE A 152 -16.08 29.23 3.65
C PHE A 152 -14.86 30.16 3.60
N ARG A 153 -14.88 31.18 2.74
CA ARG A 153 -13.82 32.21 2.70
C ARG A 153 -13.75 33.00 4.03
N ALA A 154 -14.89 33.39 4.57
CA ALA A 154 -14.96 34.09 5.88
C ALA A 154 -14.51 33.22 7.05
N ASP A 155 -14.73 31.90 6.98
CA ASP A 155 -14.31 30.91 7.97
C ASP A 155 -12.87 30.40 7.71
N GLU A 156 -12.14 30.94 6.73
CA GLU A 156 -10.77 30.54 6.28
C GLU A 156 -10.66 29.07 5.91
N ILE A 157 -11.72 28.47 5.37
CA ILE A 157 -11.76 27.08 4.92
C ILE A 157 -11.42 27.04 3.44
N THR A 158 -10.17 26.69 3.11
CA THR A 158 -9.68 26.61 1.72
C THR A 158 -10.02 25.29 1.02
N SER A 159 -10.23 24.21 1.77
CA SER A 159 -10.54 22.89 1.21
C SER A 159 -12.05 22.70 1.15
N ILE A 160 -12.59 22.55 -0.07
CA ILE A 160 -14.04 22.45 -0.29
C ILE A 160 -14.35 21.18 -1.06
N ALA A 161 -15.26 20.37 -0.52
CA ALA A 161 -15.84 19.21 -1.20
C ALA A 161 -17.25 19.54 -1.69
N VAL A 162 -17.59 19.10 -2.91
CA VAL A 162 -18.96 19.16 -3.45
C VAL A 162 -19.38 17.73 -3.79
N SER A 163 -20.53 17.30 -3.29
CA SER A 163 -21.04 15.96 -3.56
C SER A 163 -22.56 16.01 -3.72
N PHE A 164 -23.01 15.97 -4.99
CA PHE A 164 -24.42 16.00 -5.33
C PHE A 164 -24.95 14.61 -5.66
N LEU A 165 -26.25 14.44 -5.45
CA LEU A 165 -26.90 13.16 -5.74
C LEU A 165 -26.91 12.91 -7.25
N HIS A 166 -26.53 11.69 -7.66
CA HIS A 166 -26.47 11.26 -9.06
C HIS A 166 -25.50 12.05 -9.99
N SER A 167 -24.53 12.78 -9.42
CA SER A 167 -23.47 13.47 -10.19
C SER A 167 -22.61 12.54 -11.05
N TYR A 168 -22.61 11.25 -10.74
CA TYR A 168 -21.98 10.21 -11.57
C TYR A 168 -22.68 10.02 -12.94
N SER A 169 -23.96 10.38 -13.03
CA SER A 169 -24.76 10.32 -14.26
C SER A 169 -24.81 11.66 -14.99
N ASN A 170 -24.80 12.77 -14.23
CA ASN A 170 -24.76 14.12 -14.77
C ASN A 170 -23.90 15.01 -13.86
N PRO A 171 -22.65 15.34 -14.26
CA PRO A 171 -21.73 16.16 -13.47
C PRO A 171 -21.95 17.66 -13.59
N ASP A 172 -22.85 18.16 -14.44
CA ASP A 172 -22.98 19.59 -14.81
C ASP A 172 -23.16 20.48 -13.58
N HIS A 173 -24.02 20.07 -12.61
CA HIS A 173 -24.23 20.86 -11.40
C HIS A 173 -22.98 20.94 -10.52
N GLU A 174 -22.20 19.86 -10.39
CA GLU A 174 -20.93 19.88 -9.62
C GLU A 174 -19.87 20.72 -10.34
N ASN A 175 -19.75 20.59 -11.66
CA ASN A 175 -18.84 21.41 -12.46
C ASN A 175 -19.18 22.88 -12.29
N ARG A 176 -20.48 23.24 -12.42
CA ARG A 176 -20.93 24.60 -12.26
C ARG A 176 -20.72 25.15 -10.84
N ALA A 177 -20.97 24.33 -9.83
CA ALA A 177 -20.69 24.69 -8.44
C ALA A 177 -19.20 24.93 -8.19
N LYS A 178 -18.30 24.11 -8.77
CA LYS A 178 -16.85 24.31 -8.71
C LYS A 178 -16.42 25.64 -9.32
N GLU A 179 -16.94 25.98 -10.50
CA GLU A 179 -16.69 27.29 -11.16
C GLU A 179 -17.11 28.44 -10.25
N LEU A 180 -18.35 28.41 -9.73
CA LEU A 180 -18.91 29.47 -8.88
C LEU A 180 -18.14 29.65 -7.58
N ILE A 181 -17.66 28.53 -6.98
CA ILE A 181 -16.84 28.59 -5.77
C ILE A 181 -15.50 29.24 -6.07
N LEU A 182 -14.86 28.93 -7.20
CA LEU A 182 -13.57 29.49 -7.58
C LEU A 182 -13.70 30.98 -8.02
N GLU A 183 -14.84 31.39 -8.60
CA GLU A 183 -15.13 32.81 -8.87
C GLU A 183 -15.17 33.65 -7.57
N GLU A 184 -15.82 33.14 -6.51
CA GLU A 184 -15.98 33.84 -5.24
C GLU A 184 -14.77 33.65 -4.28
N TYR A 185 -14.06 32.52 -4.41
CA TYR A 185 -12.92 32.16 -3.56
C TYR A 185 -11.81 31.54 -4.41
N PRO A 186 -10.99 32.35 -5.14
CA PRO A 186 -9.95 31.85 -6.07
C PRO A 186 -8.88 30.96 -5.41
N ASP A 187 -8.61 31.16 -4.12
CA ASP A 187 -7.60 30.37 -3.40
C ASP A 187 -8.15 29.02 -2.87
N ALA A 188 -9.42 28.71 -3.12
CA ALA A 188 -10.02 27.46 -2.69
C ALA A 188 -9.50 26.27 -3.50
N GLN A 189 -9.30 25.15 -2.83
CA GLN A 189 -9.04 23.84 -3.44
C GLN A 189 -10.35 23.04 -3.45
N VAL A 190 -10.93 22.84 -4.62
CA VAL A 190 -12.27 22.26 -4.76
C VAL A 190 -12.18 20.85 -5.30
N SER A 191 -12.74 19.89 -4.54
CA SER A 191 -12.93 18.49 -4.94
C SER A 191 -14.39 18.24 -5.25
N ILE A 192 -14.73 17.79 -6.45
CA ILE A 192 -16.09 17.39 -6.83
C ILE A 192 -16.21 15.87 -6.94
N SER A 193 -17.34 15.31 -6.52
CA SER A 193 -17.48 13.85 -6.39
C SER A 193 -17.45 13.13 -7.73
N SER A 194 -17.89 13.78 -8.79
CA SER A 194 -17.86 13.27 -10.16
C SER A 194 -16.44 13.12 -10.75
N GLU A 195 -15.48 13.91 -10.27
CA GLU A 195 -14.06 13.76 -10.64
C GLU A 195 -13.32 12.72 -9.77
N VAL A 196 -13.64 12.68 -8.46
CA VAL A 196 -12.93 11.80 -7.52
C VAL A 196 -13.43 10.37 -7.60
N LEU A 197 -14.75 10.18 -7.71
CA LEU A 197 -15.38 8.86 -7.71
C LEU A 197 -16.75 8.89 -8.40
N ALA A 198 -16.80 8.65 -9.71
CA ALA A 198 -18.03 8.72 -10.51
C ALA A 198 -18.89 7.45 -10.41
N VAL A 199 -19.20 7.00 -9.17
CA VAL A 199 -20.03 5.82 -8.93
C VAL A 199 -21.20 6.15 -8.00
N PHE A 200 -22.23 5.32 -8.01
CA PHE A 200 -23.37 5.46 -7.10
C PHE A 200 -22.95 5.25 -5.63
N ARG A 201 -23.89 5.30 -4.67
CA ARG A 201 -23.66 5.24 -3.20
C ARG A 201 -23.17 6.57 -2.64
N GLU A 202 -24.12 7.40 -2.30
CA GLU A 202 -23.93 8.78 -1.83
C GLU A 202 -22.99 8.89 -0.61
N TYR A 203 -23.04 7.94 0.32
CA TYR A 203 -22.22 8.00 1.54
C TYR A 203 -20.73 7.78 1.24
N GLU A 204 -20.40 6.68 0.58
CA GLU A 204 -19.01 6.33 0.25
C GLU A 204 -18.40 7.35 -0.71
N ARG A 205 -19.17 7.81 -1.72
CA ARG A 205 -18.72 8.85 -2.66
C ARG A 205 -18.46 10.17 -1.93
N THR A 206 -19.39 10.62 -1.09
CA THR A 206 -19.20 11.86 -0.30
C THR A 206 -18.01 11.73 0.64
N MET A 207 -17.86 10.60 1.34
CA MET A 207 -16.73 10.40 2.24
C MET A 207 -15.40 10.43 1.50
N THR A 208 -15.29 9.72 0.36
CA THR A 208 -14.07 9.71 -0.46
C THR A 208 -13.72 11.09 -0.99
N THR A 209 -14.72 11.86 -1.44
CA THR A 209 -14.55 13.26 -1.91
C THR A 209 -14.09 14.18 -0.78
N VAL A 210 -14.67 14.02 0.40
CA VAL A 210 -14.25 14.75 1.61
C VAL A 210 -12.83 14.40 2.02
N LEU A 211 -12.45 13.12 1.97
CA LEU A 211 -11.07 12.70 2.27
C LEU A 211 -10.09 13.26 1.24
N ASN A 212 -10.48 13.33 -0.03
CA ASN A 212 -9.67 14.00 -1.05
C ASN A 212 -9.41 15.46 -0.68
N ALA A 213 -10.47 16.24 -0.40
CA ALA A 213 -10.35 17.63 0.03
C ALA A 213 -9.55 17.76 1.34
N TYR A 214 -9.71 16.82 2.28
CA TYR A 214 -9.04 16.81 3.57
C TYR A 214 -7.52 16.72 3.49
N VAL A 215 -6.99 15.94 2.53
CA VAL A 215 -5.54 15.75 2.35
C VAL A 215 -4.94 16.68 1.30
N MET A 216 -5.75 17.26 0.42
CA MET A 216 -5.32 18.02 -0.76
C MET A 216 -4.30 19.12 -0.45
N PRO A 217 -4.49 20.05 0.52
CA PRO A 217 -3.53 21.12 0.75
C PRO A 217 -2.13 20.64 1.13
N ARG A 218 -2.06 19.57 1.92
CA ARG A 218 -0.77 18.99 2.38
C ARG A 218 -0.05 18.30 1.23
N VAL A 219 -0.76 17.46 0.50
CA VAL A 219 -0.18 16.69 -0.61
C VAL A 219 0.21 17.62 -1.76
N SER A 220 -0.65 18.59 -2.11
CA SER A 220 -0.35 19.57 -3.17
C SER A 220 0.88 20.41 -2.86
N SER A 221 0.99 20.90 -1.61
CA SER A 221 2.16 21.67 -1.18
C SER A 221 3.44 20.82 -1.22
N TYR A 222 3.35 19.59 -0.77
CA TYR A 222 4.50 18.66 -0.75
C TYR A 222 4.98 18.33 -2.16
N ILE A 223 4.08 17.86 -3.03
CA ILE A 223 4.41 17.48 -4.42
C ILE A 223 4.91 18.70 -5.20
N GLY A 224 4.24 19.86 -5.08
CA GLY A 224 4.67 21.09 -5.74
C GLY A 224 6.05 21.59 -5.28
N ASN A 225 6.36 21.45 -3.99
CA ASN A 225 7.70 21.78 -3.46
C ASN A 225 8.77 20.80 -3.99
N LEU A 226 8.47 19.50 -4.06
CA LEU A 226 9.39 18.52 -4.63
C LEU A 226 9.65 18.79 -6.11
N GLU A 227 8.61 19.01 -6.91
CA GLU A 227 8.73 19.32 -8.34
C GLU A 227 9.57 20.58 -8.58
N SER A 228 9.29 21.64 -7.82
CA SER A 228 10.07 22.89 -7.87
C SER A 228 11.54 22.67 -7.50
N SER A 229 11.78 21.83 -6.49
CA SER A 229 13.11 21.50 -6.03
C SER A 229 13.89 20.62 -7.01
N LEU A 230 13.24 19.67 -7.67
CA LEU A 230 13.84 18.86 -8.73
C LEU A 230 14.31 19.75 -9.88
N ARG A 231 13.47 20.64 -10.36
CA ARG A 231 13.82 21.63 -11.41
C ARG A 231 14.97 22.54 -11.00
N ALA A 232 14.96 23.03 -9.74
CA ALA A 232 16.04 23.89 -9.20
C ALA A 232 17.38 23.15 -9.10
N ASN A 233 17.38 21.82 -9.00
CA ASN A 233 18.59 20.99 -8.99
C ASN A 233 18.94 20.40 -10.38
N ALA A 234 18.39 20.97 -11.44
CA ALA A 234 18.60 20.57 -12.84
C ALA A 234 18.19 19.11 -13.15
N VAL A 235 17.27 18.56 -12.39
CA VAL A 235 16.58 17.30 -12.68
C VAL A 235 15.34 17.64 -13.49
N ASP A 236 15.47 17.60 -14.82
CA ASP A 236 14.38 17.85 -15.77
C ASP A 236 13.84 16.49 -16.25
N SER A 237 13.03 15.87 -15.42
CA SER A 237 12.52 14.51 -15.59
C SER A 237 10.99 14.47 -15.44
N SER A 238 10.35 13.42 -15.94
CA SER A 238 8.99 13.12 -15.51
C SER A 238 8.99 12.78 -14.01
N PHE A 239 7.95 13.25 -13.31
CA PHE A 239 7.78 12.99 -11.87
C PHE A 239 6.46 12.31 -11.62
N SER A 240 6.52 11.04 -11.24
CA SER A 240 5.35 10.18 -11.06
C SER A 240 5.21 9.70 -9.62
N ILE A 241 3.97 9.60 -9.16
CA ILE A 241 3.61 9.25 -7.78
C ILE A 241 2.83 7.94 -7.78
N MET A 242 3.16 7.04 -6.85
CA MET A 242 2.46 5.77 -6.68
C MET A 242 1.06 5.98 -6.13
N LYS A 243 0.09 5.26 -6.73
CA LYS A 243 -1.30 5.14 -6.25
C LYS A 243 -1.50 3.92 -5.35
N SER A 244 -2.60 3.93 -4.63
CA SER A 244 -3.08 2.80 -3.79
C SER A 244 -3.32 1.50 -4.58
N ASN A 245 -3.56 1.59 -5.90
CA ASN A 245 -3.80 0.45 -6.78
C ASN A 245 -2.51 -0.15 -7.38
N GLY A 246 -1.33 0.36 -7.00
CA GLY A 246 -0.02 -0.07 -7.50
C GLY A 246 0.39 0.56 -8.82
N GLY A 247 -0.40 1.46 -9.40
CA GLY A 247 -0.02 2.21 -10.59
C GLY A 247 0.63 3.54 -10.29
N MET A 248 1.36 4.09 -11.26
CA MET A 248 1.97 5.41 -11.20
C MET A 248 1.09 6.44 -11.92
N ILE A 249 1.07 7.67 -11.43
CA ILE A 249 0.41 8.84 -12.06
C ILE A 249 1.33 10.04 -12.00
N GLY A 250 1.18 10.95 -12.96
CA GLY A 250 1.88 12.23 -12.96
C GLY A 250 1.51 13.11 -11.76
N ALA A 251 2.41 14.02 -11.40
CA ALA A 251 2.25 14.91 -10.24
C ALA A 251 0.96 15.76 -10.30
N ASP A 252 0.54 16.18 -11.48
CA ASP A 252 -0.69 17.00 -11.69
C ASP A 252 -1.97 16.26 -11.24
N ILE A 253 -2.08 14.96 -11.54
CA ILE A 253 -3.21 14.14 -11.10
C ILE A 253 -3.11 13.88 -9.60
N ALA A 254 -1.92 13.57 -9.08
CA ALA A 254 -1.71 13.37 -7.66
C ALA A 254 -2.06 14.61 -6.81
N ILE A 255 -1.83 15.80 -7.33
CA ILE A 255 -2.25 17.07 -6.70
C ILE A 255 -3.77 17.23 -6.68
N ARG A 256 -4.46 16.89 -7.78
CA ARG A 256 -5.92 17.00 -7.88
C ARG A 256 -6.69 15.91 -7.15
N GLN A 257 -6.14 14.70 -7.14
CA GLN A 257 -6.76 13.51 -6.55
C GLN A 257 -5.83 12.83 -5.54
N PRO A 258 -5.34 13.55 -4.52
CA PRO A 258 -4.34 13.03 -3.58
C PRO A 258 -4.81 11.84 -2.74
N VAL A 259 -6.12 11.63 -2.60
CA VAL A 259 -6.66 10.47 -1.89
C VAL A 259 -6.22 9.14 -2.52
N HIS A 260 -5.95 9.11 -3.82
CA HIS A 260 -5.44 7.94 -4.52
C HIS A 260 -4.00 7.55 -4.15
N THR A 261 -3.23 8.46 -3.51
CA THR A 261 -1.85 8.18 -3.07
C THR A 261 -1.78 7.58 -1.67
N ALA A 262 -2.91 7.38 -1.00
CA ALA A 262 -2.96 6.72 0.30
C ALA A 262 -2.47 5.26 0.20
N LEU A 263 -1.66 4.80 1.17
CA LEU A 263 -1.04 3.46 1.18
C LEU A 263 -0.10 3.17 -0.01
N SER A 264 0.51 4.20 -0.62
CA SER A 264 1.40 4.02 -1.77
C SER A 264 2.70 3.26 -1.45
N GLY A 265 3.26 3.40 -0.25
CA GLY A 265 4.45 2.64 0.18
C GLY A 265 4.20 1.12 0.20
N PRO A 266 3.20 0.62 0.94
CA PRO A 266 2.82 -0.79 0.89
C PRO A 266 2.44 -1.28 -0.52
N ALA A 267 1.80 -0.43 -1.33
CA ALA A 267 1.46 -0.75 -2.72
C ALA A 267 2.72 -1.01 -3.57
N ALA A 268 3.75 -0.20 -3.39
CA ALA A 268 5.04 -0.39 -4.06
C ALA A 268 5.68 -1.74 -3.70
N GLY A 269 5.63 -2.14 -2.43
CA GLY A 269 6.10 -3.45 -1.98
C GLY A 269 5.36 -4.63 -2.65
N VAL A 270 4.06 -4.49 -2.89
CA VAL A 270 3.27 -5.48 -3.64
C VAL A 270 3.72 -5.54 -5.10
N MET A 271 4.01 -4.39 -5.75
CA MET A 271 4.51 -4.36 -7.13
C MET A 271 5.91 -5.01 -7.23
N ALA A 272 6.80 -4.77 -6.26
CA ALA A 272 8.06 -5.49 -6.17
C ALA A 272 7.86 -7.01 -6.07
N THR A 273 6.90 -7.44 -5.24
CA THR A 273 6.57 -8.86 -5.08
C THR A 273 6.08 -9.49 -6.38
N LEU A 274 5.27 -8.79 -7.16
CA LEU A 274 4.82 -9.28 -8.47
C LEU A 274 5.99 -9.55 -9.40
N GLN A 275 6.92 -8.60 -9.52
CA GLN A 275 8.10 -8.76 -10.38
C GLN A 275 9.02 -9.88 -9.89
N ILE A 276 9.24 -9.98 -8.55
CA ILE A 276 10.03 -11.06 -7.95
C ILE A 276 9.37 -12.42 -8.21
N ALA A 277 8.05 -12.50 -8.04
CA ALA A 277 7.28 -13.72 -8.26
C ALA A 277 7.34 -14.18 -9.73
N GLU A 278 7.21 -13.25 -10.68
CA GLU A 278 7.33 -13.51 -12.11
C GLU A 278 8.73 -14.05 -12.45
N ASN A 279 9.79 -13.37 -12.01
CA ASN A 279 11.17 -13.74 -12.25
C ASN A 279 11.55 -15.11 -11.64
N THR A 280 10.94 -15.48 -10.53
CA THR A 280 11.15 -16.77 -9.84
C THR A 280 10.17 -17.86 -10.25
N GLY A 281 9.26 -17.58 -11.21
CA GLY A 281 8.25 -18.52 -11.69
C GLY A 281 7.18 -18.87 -10.66
N VAL A 282 6.94 -18.00 -9.70
CA VAL A 282 5.91 -18.14 -8.66
C VAL A 282 4.65 -17.40 -9.10
N ARG A 283 3.58 -18.13 -9.43
CA ARG A 283 2.31 -17.51 -9.85
C ARG A 283 1.40 -17.10 -8.70
N ASN A 284 1.48 -17.85 -7.58
CA ASN A 284 0.70 -17.59 -6.38
C ASN A 284 1.66 -17.20 -5.25
N SER A 285 1.55 -16.00 -4.75
CA SER A 285 2.44 -15.49 -3.71
C SER A 285 1.70 -14.65 -2.69
N ILE A 286 2.24 -14.62 -1.48
CA ILE A 286 1.83 -13.72 -0.41
C ILE A 286 3.02 -12.80 -0.13
N SER A 287 2.81 -11.48 -0.28
CA SER A 287 3.80 -10.49 0.13
C SER A 287 3.86 -10.43 1.66
N PHE A 288 5.06 -10.32 2.20
CA PHE A 288 5.30 -10.24 3.63
C PHE A 288 6.37 -9.20 3.90
N ASP A 289 5.93 -7.95 4.10
CA ASP A 289 6.78 -6.81 4.41
C ASP A 289 6.78 -6.56 5.91
N MET A 290 7.86 -6.88 6.60
CA MET A 290 8.01 -6.57 8.00
C MET A 290 9.09 -5.51 8.19
N GLY A 291 8.65 -4.32 8.58
CA GLY A 291 9.51 -3.20 8.97
C GLY A 291 9.76 -3.12 10.47
N GLY A 292 10.13 -1.93 10.93
CA GLY A 292 10.35 -1.66 12.37
C GLY A 292 9.07 -1.51 13.18
N THR A 293 7.96 -1.08 12.58
CA THR A 293 6.72 -0.72 13.29
C THR A 293 5.52 -1.57 12.92
N SER A 294 5.46 -2.04 11.68
CA SER A 294 4.30 -2.75 11.12
C SER A 294 4.73 -3.91 10.24
N THR A 295 3.78 -4.76 9.94
CA THR A 295 3.86 -5.77 8.90
C THR A 295 2.69 -5.58 7.93
N ASP A 296 3.02 -5.53 6.64
CA ASP A 296 2.08 -5.42 5.53
C ASP A 296 2.05 -6.73 4.75
N VAL A 297 0.85 -7.26 4.51
CA VAL A 297 0.67 -8.50 3.77
C VAL A 297 -0.39 -8.33 2.69
N SER A 298 -0.16 -8.93 1.52
CA SER A 298 -1.10 -8.95 0.40
C SER A 298 -1.02 -10.27 -0.32
N LEU A 299 -2.10 -10.67 -0.99
CA LEU A 299 -2.18 -11.90 -1.74
C LEU A 299 -2.20 -11.64 -3.24
N MET A 300 -1.39 -12.41 -3.97
CA MET A 300 -1.33 -12.41 -5.42
C MET A 300 -1.67 -13.79 -5.96
N ARG A 301 -2.61 -13.84 -6.89
CA ARG A 301 -3.08 -15.07 -7.50
C ARG A 301 -2.91 -15.01 -9.01
N ASN A 302 -2.36 -16.08 -9.59
CA ASN A 302 -2.13 -16.18 -11.04
C ASN A 302 -1.29 -15.01 -11.61
N GLY A 303 -0.36 -14.44 -10.83
CA GLY A 303 0.46 -13.31 -11.25
C GLY A 303 -0.25 -11.95 -11.21
N SER A 304 -1.39 -11.86 -10.50
CA SER A 304 -2.12 -10.59 -10.36
C SER A 304 -2.41 -10.30 -8.89
N PRO A 305 -2.32 -9.04 -8.44
CA PRO A 305 -2.64 -8.67 -7.09
C PRO A 305 -4.16 -8.63 -6.89
N THR A 306 -4.60 -8.89 -5.67
CA THR A 306 -6.01 -8.72 -5.31
C THR A 306 -6.32 -7.23 -5.10
N LEU A 307 -7.41 -6.76 -5.69
CA LEU A 307 -7.91 -5.40 -5.50
C LEU A 307 -9.09 -5.38 -4.53
N ASN A 308 -9.13 -4.35 -3.70
CA ASN A 308 -10.25 -4.04 -2.83
C ASN A 308 -10.84 -2.68 -3.23
N LEU A 309 -12.13 -2.64 -3.57
CA LEU A 309 -12.83 -1.42 -3.98
C LEU A 309 -13.49 -0.68 -2.81
N SER A 310 -13.57 -1.31 -1.64
CA SER A 310 -14.27 -0.79 -0.46
C SER A 310 -13.40 -0.95 0.77
N GLY A 311 -12.36 -0.15 0.85
CA GLY A 311 -11.38 -0.16 1.94
C GLY A 311 -11.76 0.75 3.11
N ARG A 312 -10.86 0.81 4.06
CA ARG A 312 -10.89 1.77 5.17
C ARG A 312 -9.52 2.40 5.35
N LEU A 313 -9.48 3.69 5.61
CA LEU A 313 -8.29 4.39 6.07
C LEU A 313 -8.51 4.80 7.53
N GLY A 314 -7.88 4.10 8.44
CA GLY A 314 -8.17 4.21 9.86
C GLY A 314 -9.64 3.87 10.14
N THR A 315 -10.40 4.84 10.64
CA THR A 315 -11.83 4.66 10.98
C THR A 315 -12.78 4.98 9.83
N TRP A 316 -12.32 5.65 8.76
CA TRP A 316 -13.18 6.13 7.69
C TRP A 316 -13.22 5.19 6.50
N PRO A 317 -14.42 4.89 5.96
CA PRO A 317 -14.54 4.12 4.74
C PRO A 317 -14.06 4.95 3.55
N ILE A 318 -13.44 4.25 2.59
CA ILE A 318 -13.01 4.81 1.33
C ILE A 318 -13.42 3.85 0.21
N GLN A 319 -13.87 4.39 -0.90
CA GLN A 319 -14.25 3.60 -2.08
C GLN A 319 -13.35 4.00 -3.25
N LEU A 320 -12.22 3.32 -3.36
CA LEU A 320 -11.25 3.48 -4.45
C LEU A 320 -10.66 2.11 -4.78
N PRO A 321 -10.24 1.87 -6.02
CA PRO A 321 -9.40 0.73 -6.33
C PRO A 321 -8.09 0.81 -5.53
N MET A 322 -7.89 -0.12 -4.63
CA MET A 322 -6.70 -0.23 -3.78
C MET A 322 -6.22 -1.68 -3.80
N LEU A 323 -4.93 -1.89 -3.68
CA LEU A 323 -4.42 -3.23 -3.41
C LEU A 323 -4.97 -3.72 -2.07
N ASP A 324 -5.39 -4.98 -2.01
CA ASP A 324 -5.89 -5.59 -0.75
C ASP A 324 -4.71 -5.90 0.16
N ILE A 325 -4.36 -4.94 1.00
CA ILE A 325 -3.22 -5.00 1.92
C ILE A 325 -3.76 -5.00 3.34
N ALA A 326 -3.38 -6.01 4.11
CA ALA A 326 -3.64 -6.04 5.55
C ALA A 326 -2.40 -5.56 6.31
N THR A 327 -2.55 -4.45 7.02
CA THR A 327 -1.50 -3.87 7.86
C THR A 327 -1.76 -4.18 9.32
N ILE A 328 -0.76 -4.67 10.03
CA ILE A 328 -0.80 -4.90 11.47
C ILE A 328 0.34 -4.19 12.18
N GLY A 329 0.07 -3.70 13.41
CA GLY A 329 1.08 -3.09 14.28
C GLY A 329 1.99 -4.14 14.93
N CYS A 330 2.71 -4.90 14.10
CA CYS A 330 3.70 -5.89 14.52
C CYS A 330 4.94 -5.72 13.65
N GLY A 331 6.05 -5.30 14.24
CA GLY A 331 7.34 -5.08 13.58
C GLY A 331 8.49 -5.30 14.55
N GLY A 332 9.71 -5.05 14.10
CA GLY A 332 10.92 -5.23 14.93
C GLY A 332 10.91 -4.43 16.23
N GLY A 333 10.29 -3.24 16.23
CA GLY A 333 10.15 -2.38 17.41
C GLY A 333 8.90 -2.65 18.24
N SER A 334 8.09 -3.66 17.93
CA SER A 334 6.90 -3.98 18.72
C SER A 334 7.25 -4.34 20.16
N ILE A 335 6.62 -3.64 21.10
CA ILE A 335 6.91 -3.73 22.52
C ILE A 335 6.28 -4.99 23.10
N ALA A 336 7.09 -5.77 23.81
CA ALA A 336 6.61 -6.88 24.62
C ALA A 336 6.30 -6.41 26.04
N ASN A 337 5.19 -6.90 26.61
CA ASN A 337 4.74 -6.54 27.94
C ASN A 337 4.00 -7.71 28.62
N VAL A 338 4.01 -7.73 29.94
CA VAL A 338 3.18 -8.64 30.74
C VAL A 338 1.94 -7.89 31.19
N SER A 339 0.78 -8.41 30.78
CA SER A 339 -0.51 -7.80 31.15
C SER A 339 -0.76 -7.90 32.67
N PRO A 340 -1.66 -7.10 33.24
CA PRO A 340 -2.05 -7.24 34.67
C PRO A 340 -2.59 -8.62 35.06
N TYR A 341 -2.96 -9.43 34.07
CA TYR A 341 -3.46 -10.80 34.25
C TYR A 341 -2.38 -11.88 34.08
N GLY A 342 -1.10 -11.49 33.95
CA GLY A 342 0.01 -12.42 33.80
C GLY A 342 0.17 -13.02 32.40
N SER A 343 -0.37 -12.40 31.35
CA SER A 343 -0.22 -12.84 29.96
C SER A 343 0.83 -12.01 29.23
N LEU A 344 1.73 -12.68 28.51
CA LEU A 344 2.66 -12.01 27.60
C LEU A 344 1.90 -11.44 26.39
N THR A 345 2.16 -10.20 26.06
CA THR A 345 1.61 -9.50 24.87
C THR A 345 2.74 -8.85 24.08
N VAL A 346 2.59 -8.77 22.75
CA VAL A 346 3.55 -8.10 21.85
C VAL A 346 2.78 -7.18 20.91
N GLY A 347 3.14 -5.90 20.91
CA GLY A 347 2.42 -4.87 20.15
C GLY A 347 1.00 -4.58 20.72
N PRO A 348 0.14 -3.80 20.01
CA PRO A 348 0.46 -3.07 18.78
C PRO A 348 1.37 -1.84 19.00
N ALA A 349 1.68 -1.49 20.27
CA ALA A 349 2.58 -0.40 20.58
C ALA A 349 4.00 -0.70 20.09
N SER A 350 4.65 0.29 19.49
CA SER A 350 6.02 0.21 18.98
C SER A 350 6.92 1.23 19.65
N ALA A 351 8.18 0.87 19.88
CA ALA A 351 9.22 1.78 20.33
C ALA A 351 9.66 2.77 19.23
N GLY A 352 9.23 2.55 17.99
CA GLY A 352 9.63 3.36 16.85
C GLY A 352 11.13 3.31 16.57
N SER A 353 11.66 4.37 15.98
CA SER A 353 13.10 4.57 15.75
C SER A 353 13.79 5.36 16.89
N VAL A 354 13.02 6.16 17.60
CA VAL A 354 13.44 6.97 18.76
C VAL A 354 12.34 6.92 19.83
N PRO A 355 12.62 6.43 21.02
CA PRO A 355 13.91 5.93 21.51
C PRO A 355 14.35 4.61 20.89
N GLY A 356 13.44 3.84 20.25
CA GLY A 356 13.72 2.57 19.59
C GLY A 356 13.86 1.39 20.57
N PRO A 357 14.22 0.20 20.05
CA PRO A 357 14.60 -0.97 20.83
C PRO A 357 15.68 -0.66 21.87
N VAL A 358 15.66 -1.38 22.99
CA VAL A 358 16.66 -1.20 24.07
C VAL A 358 18.08 -1.37 23.55
N CYS A 359 18.30 -2.35 22.68
CA CYS A 359 19.60 -2.62 22.09
C CYS A 359 20.18 -1.47 21.27
N TYR A 360 19.39 -0.48 20.84
CA TYR A 360 19.92 0.66 20.09
C TYR A 360 20.67 1.67 20.96
N GLY A 361 20.56 1.57 22.29
CA GLY A 361 21.25 2.47 23.23
C GLY A 361 20.79 3.93 23.17
N LYS A 362 19.60 4.21 22.57
CA LYS A 362 19.02 5.55 22.39
C LYS A 362 17.99 5.93 23.45
N GLY A 363 17.96 5.20 24.58
CA GLY A 363 17.05 5.46 25.70
C GLY A 363 15.77 4.62 25.70
N GLY A 364 15.67 3.58 24.87
CA GLY A 364 14.61 2.58 24.95
C GLY A 364 14.61 1.86 26.29
N THR A 365 13.45 1.63 26.88
CA THR A 365 13.29 1.01 28.21
C THR A 365 12.39 -0.22 28.24
N ALA A 366 11.67 -0.46 27.15
CA ALA A 366 10.76 -1.59 27.00
C ALA A 366 11.34 -2.62 25.98
N PRO A 367 11.29 -3.93 26.28
CA PRO A 367 11.81 -4.94 25.39
C PRO A 367 10.98 -5.04 24.10
N THR A 368 11.64 -5.30 22.99
CA THR A 368 11.02 -5.40 21.66
C THR A 368 11.31 -6.73 20.98
N VAL A 369 10.68 -6.98 19.83
CA VAL A 369 10.99 -8.11 18.95
C VAL A 369 12.47 -8.10 18.53
N THR A 370 13.06 -6.93 18.24
CA THR A 370 14.49 -6.80 17.92
C THR A 370 15.37 -7.22 19.09
N ASP A 371 15.04 -6.81 20.31
CA ASP A 371 15.78 -7.21 21.52
C ASP A 371 15.74 -8.73 21.72
N ALA A 372 14.58 -9.36 21.48
CA ALA A 372 14.43 -10.81 21.58
C ALA A 372 15.29 -11.55 20.53
N ASN A 373 15.27 -11.09 19.27
CA ASN A 373 16.11 -11.65 18.21
C ASN A 373 17.61 -11.55 18.53
N LEU A 374 18.03 -10.42 19.13
CA LEU A 374 19.44 -10.23 19.54
C LEU A 374 19.83 -11.18 20.65
N VAL A 375 19.01 -11.33 21.70
CA VAL A 375 19.27 -12.24 22.82
C VAL A 375 19.33 -13.70 22.38
N LEU A 376 18.55 -14.07 21.36
CA LEU A 376 18.56 -15.43 20.79
C LEU A 376 19.69 -15.64 19.75
N GLY A 377 20.56 -14.64 19.54
CA GLY A 377 21.68 -14.72 18.61
C GLY A 377 21.31 -14.70 17.13
N ARG A 378 20.04 -14.37 16.79
CA ARG A 378 19.57 -14.29 15.39
C ARG A 378 20.12 -13.07 14.67
N ILE A 379 20.39 -11.97 15.38
CA ILE A 379 20.98 -10.73 14.85
C ILE A 379 22.41 -10.58 15.37
N ASN A 380 23.27 -9.97 14.57
CA ASN A 380 24.63 -9.61 14.98
C ASN A 380 24.61 -8.42 15.96
N ASN A 381 25.70 -8.22 16.68
CA ASN A 381 25.91 -7.03 17.55
C ASN A 381 26.07 -5.72 16.79
N GLN A 382 25.91 -5.73 15.47
CA GLN A 382 25.92 -4.59 14.57
C GLN A 382 24.93 -4.81 13.44
N ILE A 383 24.19 -3.79 13.04
CA ILE A 383 23.29 -3.78 11.90
C ILE A 383 23.56 -2.59 10.98
N ALA A 384 22.83 -2.49 9.87
CA ALA A 384 22.97 -1.43 8.87
C ALA A 384 24.42 -1.28 8.36
N GLY A 385 25.00 -2.40 7.86
CA GLY A 385 26.38 -2.40 7.37
C GLY A 385 27.43 -2.09 8.43
N GLY A 386 27.12 -2.28 9.72
CA GLY A 386 28.03 -2.00 10.84
C GLY A 386 27.93 -0.59 11.43
N SER A 387 27.07 0.26 10.89
CA SER A 387 26.91 1.65 11.35
C SER A 387 26.18 1.80 12.69
N LEU A 388 25.39 0.78 13.11
CA LEU A 388 24.65 0.77 14.35
C LEU A 388 25.07 -0.41 15.24
N PRO A 389 25.87 -0.15 16.32
CA PRO A 389 26.18 -1.17 17.32
C PRO A 389 24.96 -1.48 18.18
N LEU A 390 24.79 -2.76 18.57
CA LEU A 390 23.70 -3.22 19.40
C LEU A 390 24.18 -3.69 20.78
N HIS A 391 23.42 -3.37 21.84
CA HIS A 391 23.71 -3.67 23.23
C HIS A 391 22.95 -4.90 23.72
N ALA A 392 23.52 -6.09 23.50
CA ALA A 392 22.88 -7.37 23.83
C ALA A 392 22.64 -7.55 25.35
N ASP A 393 23.56 -7.10 26.19
CA ASP A 393 23.43 -7.19 27.65
C ASP A 393 22.24 -6.38 28.18
N ASP A 394 22.00 -5.20 27.61
CA ASP A 394 20.86 -4.35 27.98
C ASP A 394 19.53 -5.01 27.58
N SER A 395 19.47 -5.61 26.39
CA SER A 395 18.29 -6.39 25.95
C SER A 395 18.04 -7.59 26.86
N ALA A 396 19.08 -8.37 27.18
CA ALA A 396 18.96 -9.52 28.07
C ALA A 396 18.48 -9.10 29.46
N LYS A 397 19.01 -7.99 30.01
CA LYS A 397 18.62 -7.45 31.30
C LYS A 397 17.15 -7.05 31.29
N VAL A 398 16.69 -6.26 30.34
CA VAL A 398 15.32 -5.76 30.31
C VAL A 398 14.31 -6.89 30.09
N ILE A 399 14.58 -7.86 29.19
CA ILE A 399 13.71 -9.04 28.98
C ILE A 399 13.62 -9.85 30.27
N LYS A 400 14.76 -10.05 30.97
CA LYS A 400 14.78 -10.77 32.24
C LYS A 400 13.95 -10.10 33.31
N GLU A 401 14.11 -8.79 33.49
CA GLU A 401 13.45 -8.03 34.55
C GLU A 401 11.95 -7.84 34.30
N THR A 402 11.56 -7.55 33.04
CA THR A 402 10.18 -7.14 32.73
C THR A 402 9.30 -8.28 32.20
N ILE A 403 9.88 -9.36 31.68
CA ILE A 403 9.13 -10.48 31.09
C ILE A 403 9.41 -11.79 31.82
N ALA A 404 10.68 -12.24 31.82
CA ALA A 404 11.05 -13.58 32.32
C ALA A 404 10.72 -13.72 33.82
N THR A 405 11.17 -12.81 34.67
CA THR A 405 10.94 -12.83 36.11
C THR A 405 9.44 -12.77 36.48
N PRO A 406 8.61 -11.85 35.91
CA PRO A 406 7.18 -11.83 36.19
C PRO A 406 6.40 -13.07 35.76
N LEU A 407 6.90 -13.80 34.74
CA LEU A 407 6.26 -15.00 34.19
C LEU A 407 6.87 -16.31 34.72
N ASP A 408 7.87 -16.24 35.60
CA ASP A 408 8.63 -17.38 36.11
C ASP A 408 9.23 -18.25 34.98
N MET A 409 9.82 -17.57 33.97
CA MET A 409 10.45 -18.19 32.81
C MET A 409 11.96 -17.97 32.82
N ASP A 410 12.71 -18.79 32.10
CA ASP A 410 14.10 -18.47 31.79
C ASP A 410 14.17 -17.38 30.70
N LEU A 411 15.31 -16.71 30.59
CA LEU A 411 15.53 -15.60 29.67
C LEU A 411 15.27 -15.98 28.20
N HIS A 412 15.77 -17.13 27.77
CA HIS A 412 15.67 -17.52 26.35
C HIS A 412 14.26 -18.01 26.01
N ALA A 413 13.58 -18.68 26.94
CA ALA A 413 12.18 -19.04 26.80
C ALA A 413 11.29 -17.79 26.73
N ALA A 414 11.59 -16.75 27.52
CA ALA A 414 10.87 -15.48 27.46
C ALA A 414 11.11 -14.75 26.11
N ALA A 415 12.35 -14.71 25.62
CA ALA A 415 12.70 -14.14 24.33
C ALA A 415 12.03 -14.91 23.17
N SER A 416 12.06 -16.25 23.18
CA SER A 416 11.35 -17.08 22.20
C SER A 416 9.83 -16.87 22.27
N GLY A 417 9.26 -16.74 23.46
CA GLY A 417 7.84 -16.43 23.66
C GLY A 417 7.43 -15.09 23.01
N ILE A 418 8.29 -14.05 23.08
CA ILE A 418 8.07 -12.78 22.39
C ILE A 418 7.96 -13.01 20.87
N LEU A 419 8.90 -13.76 20.28
CA LEU A 419 8.89 -14.03 18.84
C LEU A 419 7.69 -14.88 18.43
N SER A 420 7.32 -15.89 19.23
CA SER A 420 6.18 -16.75 18.97
C SER A 420 4.87 -15.96 18.91
N ILE A 421 4.66 -15.00 19.81
CA ILE A 421 3.47 -14.13 19.77
C ILE A 421 3.49 -13.21 18.57
N ALA A 422 4.63 -12.59 18.25
CA ALA A 422 4.79 -11.75 17.07
C ALA A 422 4.48 -12.56 15.79
N ASN A 423 5.07 -13.76 15.63
CA ASN A 423 4.84 -14.62 14.48
C ASN A 423 3.37 -15.05 14.35
N ASN A 424 2.70 -15.41 15.46
CA ASN A 424 1.27 -15.74 15.43
C ASN A 424 0.39 -14.53 15.06
N THR A 425 0.76 -13.32 15.47
CA THR A 425 0.06 -12.08 15.07
C THR A 425 0.19 -11.87 13.55
N MET A 426 1.37 -12.10 12.98
CA MET A 426 1.62 -12.02 11.54
C MET A 426 0.87 -13.12 10.76
N VAL A 427 0.82 -14.34 11.28
CA VAL A 427 -0.04 -15.42 10.74
C VAL A 427 -1.51 -15.00 10.68
N GLY A 428 -2.00 -14.29 11.70
CA GLY A 428 -3.36 -13.73 11.69
C GLY A 428 -3.60 -12.78 10.53
N ALA A 429 -2.64 -11.90 10.21
CA ALA A 429 -2.73 -11.00 9.06
C ALA A 429 -2.73 -11.75 7.72
N ILE A 430 -1.88 -12.77 7.58
CA ILE A 430 -1.85 -13.59 6.37
C ILE A 430 -3.17 -14.36 6.19
N ARG A 431 -3.77 -14.89 7.26
CA ARG A 431 -5.08 -15.54 7.21
C ARG A 431 -6.20 -14.59 6.77
N ASN A 432 -6.12 -13.32 7.15
CA ASN A 432 -7.09 -12.31 6.74
C ASN A 432 -7.11 -12.12 5.20
N VAL A 433 -5.95 -12.07 4.55
CA VAL A 433 -5.88 -11.92 3.09
C VAL A 433 -6.00 -13.24 2.33
N SER A 434 -5.90 -14.39 2.99
CA SER A 434 -5.99 -15.72 2.37
C SER A 434 -7.23 -16.51 2.82
N VAL A 435 -7.23 -17.07 4.00
CA VAL A 435 -8.30 -17.97 4.50
C VAL A 435 -9.66 -17.28 4.55
N GLU A 436 -9.72 -16.03 5.01
CA GLU A 436 -10.97 -15.25 5.05
C GLU A 436 -11.47 -14.87 3.64
N ARG A 437 -10.62 -15.00 2.60
CA ARG A 437 -10.94 -14.83 1.20
C ARG A 437 -11.17 -16.15 0.46
N GLY A 438 -11.17 -17.29 1.17
CA GLY A 438 -11.39 -18.61 0.59
C GLY A 438 -10.15 -19.22 -0.09
N HIS A 439 -8.93 -18.80 0.29
CA HIS A 439 -7.67 -19.32 -0.24
C HIS A 439 -6.90 -20.13 0.80
N ASP A 440 -6.32 -21.27 0.40
CA ASP A 440 -5.42 -22.05 1.24
C ASP A 440 -4.00 -21.47 1.15
N PRO A 441 -3.39 -20.95 2.24
CA PRO A 441 -2.03 -20.42 2.24
C PRO A 441 -0.97 -21.41 1.74
N GLN A 442 -1.20 -22.71 1.87
CA GLN A 442 -0.25 -23.76 1.44
C GLN A 442 -0.03 -23.78 -0.08
N GLU A 443 -0.96 -23.23 -0.86
CA GLU A 443 -0.86 -23.11 -2.32
C GLU A 443 0.01 -21.91 -2.77
N PHE A 444 0.52 -21.12 -1.83
CA PHE A 444 1.25 -19.90 -2.10
C PHE A 444 2.70 -19.99 -1.63
N ALA A 445 3.58 -19.23 -2.27
CA ALA A 445 4.90 -18.93 -1.75
C ALA A 445 4.86 -17.64 -0.92
N LEU A 446 5.64 -17.58 0.16
CA LEU A 446 5.81 -16.37 0.95
C LEU A 446 6.98 -15.55 0.37
N VAL A 447 6.73 -14.33 -0.10
CA VAL A 447 7.78 -13.41 -0.55
C VAL A 447 8.06 -12.42 0.58
N ALA A 448 9.19 -12.61 1.25
CA ALA A 448 9.53 -11.89 2.47
C ALA A 448 10.54 -10.76 2.20
N TYR A 449 10.16 -9.57 2.63
CA TYR A 449 10.98 -8.37 2.51
C TYR A 449 10.75 -7.41 3.69
N GLY A 450 11.27 -6.16 3.59
CA GLY A 450 11.43 -5.31 4.75
C GLY A 450 12.65 -5.70 5.59
N GLY A 451 13.09 -4.80 6.46
CA GLY A 451 14.32 -5.00 7.25
C GLY A 451 14.26 -6.18 8.23
N ALA A 452 13.05 -6.59 8.65
CA ALA A 452 12.86 -7.69 9.60
C ALA A 452 12.17 -8.93 8.98
N GLY A 453 11.47 -8.78 7.85
CA GLY A 453 10.68 -9.86 7.24
C GLY A 453 11.44 -11.17 7.02
N PRO A 454 12.60 -11.17 6.40
CA PRO A 454 13.37 -12.38 6.12
C PRO A 454 13.78 -13.19 7.36
N MET A 455 13.86 -12.55 8.52
CA MET A 455 14.21 -13.19 9.79
C MET A 455 13.06 -14.01 10.37
N HIS A 456 11.82 -13.61 10.10
CA HIS A 456 10.62 -14.26 10.62
C HIS A 456 9.93 -15.16 9.60
N ALA A 457 10.32 -15.06 8.33
CA ALA A 457 9.61 -15.66 7.20
C ALA A 457 9.45 -17.19 7.32
N ILE A 458 10.49 -17.91 7.72
CA ILE A 458 10.44 -19.38 7.83
C ILE A 458 9.58 -19.80 9.03
N ASP A 459 9.69 -19.11 10.17
CA ASP A 459 8.84 -19.39 11.34
C ASP A 459 7.35 -19.20 10.98
N VAL A 460 7.01 -18.11 10.26
CA VAL A 460 5.65 -17.83 9.79
C VAL A 460 5.20 -18.88 8.75
N ALA A 461 6.07 -19.24 7.81
CA ALA A 461 5.80 -20.28 6.81
C ALA A 461 5.48 -21.63 7.45
N ASN A 462 6.26 -22.05 8.46
CA ASN A 462 6.03 -23.27 9.22
C ASN A 462 4.64 -23.29 9.89
N LEU A 463 4.23 -22.17 10.50
CA LEU A 463 2.92 -22.04 11.16
C LEU A 463 1.73 -22.11 10.18
N LEU A 464 1.95 -21.75 8.92
CA LEU A 464 0.94 -21.78 7.86
C LEU A 464 1.01 -23.03 6.97
N GLY A 465 2.05 -23.86 7.11
CA GLY A 465 2.31 -24.98 6.22
C GLY A 465 2.80 -24.57 4.83
N ILE A 466 3.31 -23.37 4.67
CA ILE A 466 3.92 -22.90 3.42
C ILE A 466 5.29 -23.53 3.26
N ASN A 467 5.56 -24.10 2.10
CA ASN A 467 6.79 -24.85 1.83
C ASN A 467 7.83 -24.10 1.00
N ARG A 468 7.53 -22.87 0.57
CA ARG A 468 8.43 -22.03 -0.24
C ARG A 468 8.43 -20.59 0.26
N VAL A 469 9.64 -20.10 0.55
CA VAL A 469 9.90 -18.70 0.90
C VAL A 469 10.84 -18.11 -0.13
N VAL A 470 10.55 -16.93 -0.62
CA VAL A 470 11.40 -16.17 -1.55
C VAL A 470 11.86 -14.90 -0.85
N VAL A 471 13.15 -14.60 -0.90
CA VAL A 471 13.71 -13.40 -0.29
C VAL A 471 14.53 -12.69 -1.37
N PRO A 472 14.14 -11.47 -1.80
CA PRO A 472 14.91 -10.72 -2.82
C PRO A 472 16.29 -10.32 -2.31
N LEU A 473 17.19 -9.95 -3.22
CA LEU A 473 18.58 -9.61 -2.89
C LEU A 473 18.68 -8.46 -1.87
N TYR A 474 17.87 -7.43 -2.06
CA TYR A 474 17.79 -6.25 -1.17
C TYR A 474 16.39 -6.12 -0.57
N PRO A 475 16.05 -6.94 0.44
CA PRO A 475 14.70 -6.96 0.99
C PRO A 475 14.30 -5.64 1.64
N GLY A 476 15.25 -4.93 2.25
CA GLY A 476 14.99 -3.70 2.99
C GLY A 476 14.68 -2.48 2.12
N ILE A 477 14.82 -2.59 0.79
CA ILE A 477 14.50 -1.54 -0.18
C ILE A 477 13.52 -2.00 -1.28
N ALA A 478 12.85 -3.13 -1.06
CA ALA A 478 11.95 -3.72 -2.05
C ALA A 478 10.83 -2.74 -2.47
N SER A 479 10.31 -1.91 -1.56
CA SER A 479 9.31 -0.90 -1.89
C SER A 479 9.84 0.14 -2.89
N ALA A 480 11.07 0.64 -2.71
CA ALA A 480 11.68 1.54 -3.68
C ALA A 480 11.89 0.85 -5.06
N TYR A 481 12.27 -0.44 -5.05
CA TYR A 481 12.34 -1.22 -6.29
C TYR A 481 10.95 -1.37 -6.95
N GLY A 482 9.91 -1.58 -6.18
CA GLY A 482 8.52 -1.68 -6.67
C GLY A 482 8.05 -0.43 -7.40
N LEU A 483 8.56 0.75 -7.04
CA LEU A 483 8.28 2.00 -7.76
C LEU A 483 8.90 2.01 -9.17
N LEU A 484 10.09 1.39 -9.35
CA LEU A 484 10.75 1.32 -10.66
C LEU A 484 10.05 0.38 -11.64
N VAL A 485 9.40 -0.66 -11.14
CA VAL A 485 8.75 -1.68 -11.98
C VAL A 485 7.26 -1.44 -12.16
N ALA A 486 6.71 -0.41 -11.52
CA ALA A 486 5.30 -0.08 -11.64
C ALA A 486 5.01 0.69 -12.93
N GLU A 487 3.95 0.28 -13.62
CA GLU A 487 3.46 0.96 -14.83
C GLU A 487 2.67 2.23 -14.49
N LEU A 488 2.60 3.16 -15.43
CA LEU A 488 1.54 4.18 -15.39
C LEU A 488 0.19 3.48 -15.46
N LYS A 489 -0.71 3.81 -14.52
CA LYS A 489 -2.01 3.15 -14.44
C LYS A 489 -3.08 4.06 -13.89
N ASN A 490 -4.17 4.22 -14.63
CA ASN A 490 -5.33 4.96 -14.17
C ASN A 490 -6.60 4.14 -14.36
N ASP A 491 -7.49 4.19 -13.34
CA ASP A 491 -8.75 3.45 -13.34
C ASP A 491 -9.92 4.40 -13.56
N TYR A 492 -10.82 4.00 -14.42
CA TYR A 492 -12.06 4.69 -14.75
C TYR A 492 -13.24 3.82 -14.35
N ALA A 493 -14.28 4.42 -13.83
CA ALA A 493 -15.50 3.72 -13.44
C ALA A 493 -16.73 4.54 -13.82
N ARG A 494 -17.77 3.88 -14.30
CA ARG A 494 -19.07 4.49 -14.62
C ARG A 494 -20.18 3.59 -14.13
N THR A 495 -21.11 4.14 -13.41
CA THR A 495 -22.34 3.42 -13.04
C THR A 495 -23.15 3.14 -14.30
N SER A 496 -23.49 1.87 -14.51
CA SER A 496 -24.32 1.39 -15.64
C SER A 496 -25.20 0.27 -15.14
N LEU A 497 -26.30 0.64 -14.48
CA LEU A 497 -27.22 -0.34 -13.89
C LEU A 497 -28.00 -1.07 -14.97
N GLN A 498 -27.70 -2.35 -15.15
CA GLN A 498 -28.30 -3.27 -16.10
C GLN A 498 -28.79 -4.51 -15.36
N THR A 499 -30.01 -4.96 -15.61
CA THR A 499 -30.61 -6.10 -14.88
C THR A 499 -31.01 -7.20 -15.86
N SER A 500 -30.75 -8.46 -15.48
CA SER A 500 -31.20 -9.64 -16.24
C SER A 500 -32.73 -9.66 -16.38
N PRO A 501 -33.29 -10.03 -17.57
CA PRO A 501 -32.58 -10.41 -18.80
C PRO A 501 -32.29 -9.24 -19.76
N ASP A 502 -32.66 -8.01 -19.40
CA ASP A 502 -32.71 -6.86 -20.30
C ASP A 502 -31.39 -6.09 -20.34
N TYR A 503 -30.29 -6.80 -20.59
CA TYR A 503 -28.99 -6.15 -20.81
C TYR A 503 -28.93 -5.46 -22.16
N ASP A 504 -28.35 -4.24 -22.23
CA ASP A 504 -28.08 -3.50 -23.46
C ASP A 504 -26.56 -3.53 -23.77
N PRO A 505 -26.08 -4.48 -24.60
CA PRO A 505 -24.68 -4.59 -24.94
C PRO A 505 -24.13 -3.36 -25.65
N GLU A 506 -24.93 -2.66 -26.47
CA GLU A 506 -24.49 -1.48 -27.21
C GLU A 506 -24.30 -0.28 -26.27
N ALA A 507 -25.18 -0.11 -25.28
CA ALA A 507 -25.01 0.93 -24.27
C ALA A 507 -23.78 0.66 -23.40
N MET A 508 -23.55 -0.58 -22.97
CA MET A 508 -22.37 -0.97 -22.22
C MET A 508 -21.09 -0.75 -23.01
N GLU A 509 -21.06 -1.14 -24.30
CA GLU A 509 -19.89 -0.93 -25.16
C GLU A 509 -19.58 0.53 -25.32
N ARG A 510 -20.56 1.42 -25.49
CA ARG A 510 -20.34 2.87 -25.56
C ARG A 510 -19.64 3.37 -24.30
N VAL A 511 -20.08 2.97 -23.11
CA VAL A 511 -19.49 3.38 -21.84
C VAL A 511 -18.04 2.91 -21.72
N TYR A 512 -17.73 1.65 -22.13
CA TYR A 512 -16.35 1.19 -22.14
C TYR A 512 -15.48 2.01 -23.10
N ARG A 513 -15.96 2.29 -24.32
CA ARG A 513 -15.21 3.08 -25.32
C ARG A 513 -14.97 4.53 -24.89
N GLU A 514 -15.90 5.14 -24.18
CA GLU A 514 -15.71 6.47 -23.58
C GLU A 514 -14.56 6.45 -22.57
N MET A 515 -14.55 5.49 -21.63
CA MET A 515 -13.48 5.35 -20.65
C MET A 515 -12.13 5.00 -21.30
N GLU A 516 -12.09 4.14 -22.32
CA GLU A 516 -10.87 3.83 -23.10
C GLU A 516 -10.34 5.06 -23.83
N SER A 517 -11.22 5.92 -24.35
CA SER A 517 -10.85 7.19 -24.99
C SER A 517 -10.24 8.17 -23.99
N GLU A 518 -10.82 8.28 -22.79
CA GLU A 518 -10.26 9.07 -21.69
C GLU A 518 -8.89 8.56 -21.29
N GLY A 519 -8.74 7.22 -21.15
CA GLY A 519 -7.47 6.57 -20.84
C GLY A 519 -6.40 6.79 -21.91
N THR A 520 -6.80 6.73 -23.19
CA THR A 520 -5.91 7.02 -24.32
C THR A 520 -5.40 8.46 -24.28
N ALA A 521 -6.29 9.42 -24.02
CA ALA A 521 -5.91 10.82 -23.92
C ALA A 521 -4.91 11.05 -22.78
N TRP A 522 -5.18 10.47 -21.61
CA TRP A 522 -4.29 10.54 -20.46
C TRP A 522 -2.92 9.91 -20.72
N LEU A 523 -2.85 8.69 -21.27
CA LEU A 523 -1.58 8.03 -21.58
C LEU A 523 -0.74 8.83 -22.60
N LYS A 524 -1.39 9.50 -23.56
CA LYS A 524 -0.70 10.42 -24.47
C LYS A 524 -0.13 11.65 -23.77
N GLU A 525 -0.86 12.22 -22.82
CA GLU A 525 -0.38 13.35 -22.01
C GLU A 525 0.85 12.94 -21.16
N GLU A 526 0.86 11.72 -20.66
CA GLU A 526 1.99 11.13 -19.93
C GLU A 526 3.14 10.71 -20.85
N GLY A 527 3.00 10.84 -22.16
CA GLY A 527 4.04 10.55 -23.14
C GLY A 527 4.19 9.06 -23.52
N VAL A 528 3.21 8.22 -23.19
CA VAL A 528 3.24 6.78 -23.54
C VAL A 528 2.85 6.60 -25.02
N PRO A 529 3.66 5.89 -25.84
CA PRO A 529 3.30 5.55 -27.22
C PRO A 529 2.02 4.70 -27.29
N GLU A 530 1.15 4.95 -28.27
CA GLU A 530 -0.13 4.22 -28.41
C GLU A 530 0.03 2.69 -28.48
N ILE A 531 1.15 2.18 -29.03
CA ILE A 531 1.43 0.73 -29.12
C ILE A 531 1.63 0.06 -27.75
N GLN A 532 1.91 0.87 -26.72
CA GLN A 532 2.11 0.43 -25.34
C GLN A 532 0.87 0.64 -24.48
N HIS A 533 -0.23 1.17 -25.04
CA HIS A 533 -1.48 1.34 -24.29
C HIS A 533 -2.14 -0.01 -24.09
N VAL A 534 -2.40 -0.34 -22.82
CA VAL A 534 -3.10 -1.57 -22.44
C VAL A 534 -4.39 -1.20 -21.71
N PHE A 535 -5.50 -1.81 -22.13
CA PHE A 535 -6.80 -1.62 -21.49
C PHE A 535 -7.31 -2.95 -20.96
N SER A 536 -7.77 -2.94 -19.70
CA SER A 536 -8.44 -4.07 -19.09
C SER A 536 -9.84 -3.64 -18.68
N ARG A 537 -10.86 -4.45 -18.99
CA ARG A 537 -12.26 -4.21 -18.67
C ARG A 537 -12.69 -5.06 -17.49
N TRP A 538 -13.48 -4.48 -16.60
CA TRP A 538 -14.03 -5.12 -15.42
C TRP A 538 -15.48 -4.68 -15.24
N ALA A 539 -16.26 -5.47 -14.49
CA ALA A 539 -17.60 -5.07 -14.10
C ALA A 539 -17.89 -5.47 -12.65
N ASP A 540 -18.66 -4.64 -11.95
CA ASP A 540 -19.18 -4.98 -10.61
C ASP A 540 -20.56 -5.56 -10.77
N LEU A 541 -20.73 -6.81 -10.32
CA LEU A 541 -21.97 -7.56 -10.40
C LEU A 541 -22.49 -7.91 -9.01
N ARG A 542 -23.83 -8.05 -8.91
CA ARG A 542 -24.50 -8.55 -7.71
C ARG A 542 -25.76 -9.31 -8.08
N TYR A 543 -26.26 -10.13 -7.18
CA TYR A 543 -27.65 -10.59 -7.32
C TYR A 543 -28.61 -9.44 -7.03
N THR A 544 -29.76 -9.42 -7.71
CA THR A 544 -30.83 -8.43 -7.46
C THR A 544 -31.16 -8.37 -5.96
N HIS A 545 -31.25 -7.16 -5.42
CA HIS A 545 -31.47 -6.85 -4.00
C HIS A 545 -30.30 -7.12 -3.05
N GLN A 546 -29.14 -7.56 -3.53
CA GLN A 546 -27.93 -7.58 -2.69
C GLN A 546 -27.33 -6.17 -2.48
N GLY A 547 -26.75 -5.97 -1.31
CA GLY A 547 -26.08 -4.71 -0.95
C GLY A 547 -24.60 -4.65 -1.33
N SER A 548 -23.99 -5.78 -1.70
CA SER A 548 -22.54 -5.89 -2.02
C SER A 548 -22.34 -6.40 -3.43
N GLU A 549 -21.36 -5.86 -4.12
CA GLU A 549 -20.95 -6.28 -5.45
C GLU A 549 -19.70 -7.16 -5.39
N VAL A 550 -19.52 -7.97 -6.42
CA VAL A 550 -18.29 -8.71 -6.72
C VAL A 550 -17.76 -8.21 -8.05
N THR A 551 -16.51 -7.80 -8.11
CA THR A 551 -15.86 -7.37 -9.34
C THR A 551 -15.32 -8.59 -10.08
N VAL A 552 -15.62 -8.66 -11.38
CA VAL A 552 -15.14 -9.72 -12.27
C VAL A 552 -14.48 -9.12 -13.50
N SER A 553 -13.58 -9.88 -14.14
CA SER A 553 -13.04 -9.49 -15.43
C SER A 553 -14.16 -9.49 -16.48
N PHE A 554 -14.04 -8.60 -17.45
CA PHE A 554 -14.95 -8.56 -18.58
C PHE A 554 -14.15 -8.84 -19.84
N ASP A 555 -13.94 -10.12 -20.10
CA ASP A 555 -13.10 -10.58 -21.21
C ASP A 555 -13.73 -10.31 -22.57
N GLY A 556 -12.92 -9.82 -23.50
CA GLY A 556 -13.30 -9.57 -24.86
C GLY A 556 -13.16 -8.11 -25.30
N SER A 557 -12.92 -7.92 -26.58
CA SER A 557 -12.75 -6.60 -27.21
C SER A 557 -14.08 -5.90 -27.48
N GLN A 558 -15.19 -6.59 -27.30
CA GLN A 558 -16.54 -6.10 -27.57
C GLN A 558 -17.55 -6.74 -26.63
N VAL A 559 -18.52 -5.94 -26.17
CA VAL A 559 -19.64 -6.42 -25.36
C VAL A 559 -20.66 -7.12 -26.24
N THR A 560 -20.93 -8.38 -25.92
CA THR A 560 -21.92 -9.24 -26.58
C THR A 560 -22.71 -10.03 -25.53
N GLY A 561 -23.81 -10.67 -25.93
CA GLY A 561 -24.52 -11.57 -25.01
C GLY A 561 -23.64 -12.72 -24.48
N GLU A 562 -22.66 -13.19 -25.26
CA GLU A 562 -21.72 -14.24 -24.86
C GLU A 562 -20.73 -13.72 -23.79
N THR A 563 -20.14 -12.53 -23.97
CA THR A 563 -19.21 -11.94 -23.01
C THR A 563 -19.91 -11.53 -21.70
N ILE A 564 -21.15 -11.07 -21.77
CA ILE A 564 -22.00 -10.84 -20.58
C ILE A 564 -22.26 -12.18 -19.85
N GLY A 565 -22.59 -13.25 -20.57
CA GLY A 565 -22.78 -14.59 -20.00
C GLY A 565 -21.52 -15.11 -19.31
N GLY A 566 -20.33 -14.86 -19.90
CA GLY A 566 -19.04 -15.21 -19.32
C GLY A 566 -18.80 -14.47 -17.99
N ALA A 567 -19.02 -13.17 -17.96
CA ALA A 567 -18.87 -12.35 -16.75
C ALA A 567 -19.84 -12.79 -15.63
N ILE A 568 -21.08 -13.16 -15.97
CA ILE A 568 -22.05 -13.69 -15.02
C ILE A 568 -21.59 -15.04 -14.45
N GLN A 569 -21.03 -15.92 -15.28
CA GLN A 569 -20.51 -17.20 -14.79
C GLN A 569 -19.33 -17.01 -13.85
N GLU A 570 -18.42 -16.08 -14.18
CA GLU A 570 -17.29 -15.73 -13.31
C GLU A 570 -17.79 -15.15 -11.99
N PHE A 571 -18.81 -14.29 -12.02
CA PHE A 571 -19.46 -13.77 -10.83
C PHE A 571 -20.00 -14.89 -9.93
N HIS A 572 -20.73 -15.89 -10.48
CA HIS A 572 -21.22 -17.02 -9.70
C HIS A 572 -20.08 -17.78 -9.03
N ASN A 573 -18.99 -18.05 -9.76
CA ASN A 573 -17.81 -18.75 -9.24
C ASN A 573 -17.14 -17.98 -8.10
N HIS A 574 -16.94 -16.66 -8.27
CA HIS A 574 -16.34 -15.81 -7.24
C HIS A 574 -17.28 -15.66 -6.03
N HIS A 575 -18.59 -15.53 -6.25
CA HIS A 575 -19.57 -15.46 -5.16
C HIS A 575 -19.59 -16.75 -4.33
N GLU A 576 -19.54 -17.92 -4.98
CA GLU A 576 -19.47 -19.21 -4.30
C GLU A 576 -18.14 -19.33 -3.50
N GLN A 577 -17.03 -18.89 -4.06
CA GLN A 577 -15.74 -18.88 -3.37
C GLN A 577 -15.76 -17.99 -2.11
N LEU A 578 -16.33 -16.79 -2.20
CA LEU A 578 -16.35 -15.81 -1.10
C LEU A 578 -17.37 -16.15 0.00
N TYR A 579 -18.56 -16.67 -0.39
CA TYR A 579 -19.69 -16.83 0.51
C TYR A 579 -20.10 -18.28 0.73
N GLY A 580 -19.53 -19.23 -0.02
CA GLY A 580 -19.83 -20.66 0.07
C GLY A 580 -21.09 -21.10 -0.68
N PHE A 581 -21.72 -20.22 -1.47
CA PHE A 581 -22.90 -20.53 -2.28
C PHE A 581 -23.05 -19.61 -3.49
N ALA A 582 -23.72 -20.07 -4.52
CA ALA A 582 -24.25 -19.27 -5.61
C ALA A 582 -25.81 -19.33 -5.58
N LEU A 583 -26.46 -18.28 -6.06
CA LEU A 583 -27.92 -18.19 -6.10
C LEU A 583 -28.45 -18.34 -7.55
N ASP A 584 -29.65 -18.94 -7.68
CA ASP A 584 -30.38 -18.93 -8.92
C ASP A 584 -31.32 -17.71 -8.94
N GLN A 585 -30.74 -16.53 -9.05
CA GLN A 585 -31.42 -15.24 -9.07
C GLN A 585 -30.88 -14.34 -10.19
N PRO A 586 -31.71 -13.37 -10.66
CA PRO A 586 -31.23 -12.39 -11.63
C PRO A 586 -29.99 -11.64 -11.13
N VAL A 587 -29.04 -11.40 -12.05
CA VAL A 587 -27.81 -10.66 -11.78
C VAL A 587 -27.94 -9.24 -12.29
N GLU A 588 -27.47 -8.28 -11.51
CA GLU A 588 -27.34 -6.88 -11.90
C GLU A 588 -25.87 -6.58 -12.19
N ILE A 589 -25.60 -5.96 -13.34
CA ILE A 589 -24.34 -5.26 -13.63
C ILE A 589 -24.52 -3.84 -13.14
N VAL A 590 -23.66 -3.37 -12.25
CA VAL A 590 -23.85 -2.11 -11.52
C VAL A 590 -22.88 -1.04 -12.01
N THR A 591 -21.60 -1.39 -12.14
CA THR A 591 -20.53 -0.47 -12.52
C THR A 591 -19.67 -1.13 -13.59
N LEU A 592 -19.37 -0.40 -14.64
CA LEU A 592 -18.37 -0.76 -15.64
C LEU A 592 -17.06 -0.06 -15.31
N ARG A 593 -15.92 -0.76 -15.50
CA ARG A 593 -14.60 -0.26 -15.16
C ARG A 593 -13.60 -0.52 -16.28
N VAL A 594 -12.71 0.43 -16.48
CA VAL A 594 -11.56 0.32 -17.36
C VAL A 594 -10.31 0.68 -16.57
N SER A 595 -9.30 -0.17 -16.65
CA SER A 595 -7.95 0.18 -16.24
C SER A 595 -7.12 0.45 -17.49
N ALA A 596 -6.60 1.67 -17.62
CA ALA A 596 -5.67 2.06 -18.67
C ALA A 596 -4.26 2.02 -18.10
N SER A 597 -3.36 1.26 -18.72
CA SER A 597 -1.95 1.22 -18.32
C SER A 597 -1.00 1.37 -19.51
N GLY A 598 0.23 1.79 -19.19
CA GLY A 598 1.29 1.95 -20.16
C GLY A 598 2.67 1.91 -19.52
N ASP A 599 3.60 1.28 -20.21
CA ASP A 599 4.98 1.17 -19.75
C ASP A 599 5.76 2.46 -20.07
N VAL A 600 6.47 2.99 -19.09
CA VAL A 600 7.36 4.15 -19.23
C VAL A 600 8.85 3.76 -19.13
N GLY A 601 9.17 2.50 -19.42
CA GLY A 601 10.51 1.95 -19.29
C GLY A 601 10.66 1.13 -18.02
N SER A 602 9.86 0.05 -17.93
CA SER A 602 10.03 -0.95 -16.89
C SER A 602 11.46 -1.49 -16.86
N VAL A 603 11.95 -1.71 -15.66
CA VAL A 603 13.32 -2.16 -15.41
C VAL A 603 13.28 -3.63 -15.03
N ASP A 604 14.02 -4.45 -15.72
CA ASP A 604 14.18 -5.86 -15.36
C ASP A 604 15.06 -6.02 -14.10
N MET A 605 14.82 -7.09 -13.36
CA MET A 605 15.70 -7.45 -12.26
C MET A 605 17.07 -7.88 -12.80
N PRO A 606 18.17 -7.24 -12.37
CA PRO A 606 19.49 -7.58 -12.88
C PRO A 606 19.92 -8.96 -12.40
N GLU A 607 20.52 -9.75 -13.29
CA GLU A 607 21.21 -10.98 -12.90
C GLU A 607 22.49 -10.64 -12.15
N ARG A 608 22.85 -11.46 -11.18
CA ARG A 608 24.06 -11.24 -10.40
C ARG A 608 25.32 -11.32 -11.26
N PRO A 609 26.30 -10.43 -11.04
CA PRO A 609 27.55 -10.43 -11.77
C PRO A 609 28.36 -11.69 -11.48
N GLY A 610 29.29 -12.03 -12.38
CA GLY A 610 30.30 -13.06 -12.13
C GLY A 610 31.29 -12.68 -11.02
N GLY A 611 32.11 -13.66 -10.60
CA GLY A 611 33.16 -13.44 -9.58
C GLY A 611 32.71 -13.69 -8.13
N LEU A 612 31.49 -14.18 -7.93
CA LEU A 612 30.99 -14.60 -6.63
C LEU A 612 31.55 -15.97 -6.21
N VAL A 613 31.50 -16.29 -4.91
CA VAL A 613 32.21 -17.44 -4.35
C VAL A 613 31.25 -18.54 -3.90
N ALA A 614 31.78 -19.77 -3.78
CA ALA A 614 31.06 -20.90 -3.21
C ALA A 614 30.71 -20.65 -1.72
N PRO A 615 29.67 -21.31 -1.18
CA PRO A 615 29.21 -21.08 0.18
C PRO A 615 30.30 -21.15 1.25
N GLU A 616 31.25 -22.09 1.14
CA GLU A 616 32.32 -22.27 2.13
C GLU A 616 33.25 -21.05 2.20
N GLN A 617 33.41 -20.32 1.10
CA GLN A 617 34.26 -19.12 1.02
C GLN A 617 33.50 -17.85 1.39
N ALA A 618 32.14 -17.91 1.46
CA ALA A 618 31.30 -16.82 1.88
C ALA A 618 31.01 -16.83 3.40
N ILE A 619 31.52 -17.82 4.14
CA ILE A 619 31.38 -17.85 5.60
C ILE A 619 32.15 -16.68 6.20
N ALA A 620 31.44 -15.73 6.79
CA ALA A 620 32.00 -14.56 7.46
C ALA A 620 32.36 -14.86 8.93
N SER A 621 31.51 -15.63 9.62
CA SER A 621 31.70 -15.98 11.03
C SER A 621 30.89 -17.19 11.45
N ARG A 622 30.95 -17.55 12.76
CA ARG A 622 30.09 -18.55 13.39
C ARG A 622 29.61 -18.02 14.73
N ARG A 623 28.32 -18.26 15.06
CA ARG A 623 27.77 -17.92 16.36
C ARG A 623 26.74 -18.97 16.83
N GLN A 624 26.42 -18.93 18.12
CA GLN A 624 25.36 -19.73 18.70
C GLN A 624 24.02 -19.04 18.46
N VAL A 625 23.05 -19.76 17.93
CA VAL A 625 21.70 -19.25 17.63
C VAL A 625 20.67 -20.20 18.25
N PHE A 626 19.69 -19.64 18.91
CA PHE A 626 18.63 -20.38 19.55
C PHE A 626 17.52 -20.73 18.55
N PHE A 627 17.17 -22.01 18.48
CA PHE A 627 16.03 -22.52 17.73
C PHE A 627 15.16 -23.39 18.62
N ASP A 628 13.85 -23.15 18.62
CA ASP A 628 12.88 -23.92 19.38
C ASP A 628 12.85 -25.37 18.91
N GLU A 629 12.97 -25.63 17.61
CA GLU A 629 13.00 -26.96 17.00
C GLU A 629 14.20 -27.80 17.49
N SER A 630 15.28 -27.14 17.83
CA SER A 630 16.49 -27.78 18.38
C SER A 630 16.50 -27.83 19.90
N GLY A 631 15.53 -27.19 20.56
CA GLY A 631 15.43 -27.10 22.01
C GLY A 631 16.56 -26.30 22.68
N GLY A 632 17.24 -25.40 21.92
CA GLY A 632 18.34 -24.62 22.47
C GLY A 632 19.28 -23.99 21.42
N PHE A 633 20.44 -23.57 21.90
CA PHE A 633 21.49 -23.00 21.08
C PHE A 633 22.22 -24.03 20.23
N VAL A 634 22.36 -23.78 18.95
CA VAL A 634 23.14 -24.55 18.00
C VAL A 634 24.16 -23.70 17.28
N PRO A 635 25.33 -24.23 16.89
CA PRO A 635 26.30 -23.47 16.12
C PRO A 635 25.79 -23.26 14.70
N CYS A 636 25.76 -22.00 14.26
CA CYS A 636 25.35 -21.59 12.92
C CYS A 636 26.51 -20.95 12.17
N ASN A 637 26.64 -21.31 10.89
CA ASN A 637 27.48 -20.55 9.96
C ASN A 637 26.74 -19.25 9.57
N ILE A 638 27.46 -18.16 9.57
CA ILE A 638 26.99 -16.84 9.12
C ILE A 638 27.66 -16.56 7.79
N TYR A 639 26.83 -16.44 6.75
CA TYR A 639 27.29 -16.19 5.39
C TYR A 639 27.14 -14.73 5.02
N ASP A 640 28.12 -14.18 4.34
CA ASP A 640 28.00 -12.91 3.63
C ASP A 640 27.19 -13.16 2.35
N ARG A 641 25.95 -12.68 2.35
CA ARG A 641 25.00 -12.90 1.25
C ARG A 641 25.48 -12.28 -0.05
N ASP A 642 26.14 -11.12 0.03
CA ASP A 642 26.57 -10.39 -1.16
C ASP A 642 27.69 -11.10 -1.93
N ARG A 643 28.35 -12.08 -1.30
CA ARG A 643 29.42 -12.89 -1.90
C ARG A 643 28.96 -14.22 -2.47
N LEU A 644 27.74 -14.67 -2.17
CA LEU A 644 27.25 -15.98 -2.60
C LEU A 644 27.01 -16.06 -4.12
N ALA A 645 27.54 -17.09 -4.76
CA ALA A 645 27.34 -17.32 -6.18
C ALA A 645 25.92 -17.90 -6.47
N PRO A 646 25.33 -17.56 -7.62
CA PRO A 646 24.16 -18.27 -8.13
C PRO A 646 24.40 -19.79 -8.21
N GLY A 647 23.37 -20.60 -7.91
CA GLY A 647 23.46 -22.05 -7.81
C GLY A 647 23.95 -22.57 -6.45
N SER A 648 24.35 -21.68 -5.53
CA SER A 648 24.73 -22.08 -4.15
C SER A 648 23.54 -22.64 -3.40
N SER A 649 23.78 -23.73 -2.61
CA SER A 649 22.81 -24.38 -1.74
C SER A 649 23.33 -24.39 -0.31
N ILE A 650 22.53 -23.90 0.63
CA ILE A 650 22.89 -23.76 2.04
C ILE A 650 21.82 -24.45 2.90
N ASN A 651 22.23 -25.44 3.66
CA ASN A 651 21.33 -26.12 4.60
C ASN A 651 21.29 -25.39 5.95
N GLY A 652 20.09 -25.24 6.52
CA GLY A 652 19.90 -24.79 7.89
C GLY A 652 20.36 -25.81 8.95
N PRO A 653 20.70 -25.36 10.14
CA PRO A 653 20.59 -23.97 10.62
C PRO A 653 21.73 -23.08 10.09
N ALA A 654 21.38 -21.94 9.54
CA ALA A 654 22.33 -20.98 8.99
C ALA A 654 21.73 -19.55 8.98
N ILE A 655 22.58 -18.55 8.83
CA ILE A 655 22.16 -17.15 8.66
C ILE A 655 22.89 -16.56 7.43
N LEU A 656 22.14 -15.84 6.60
CA LEU A 656 22.70 -15.00 5.54
C LEU A 656 22.56 -13.54 5.97
N GLU A 657 23.68 -12.85 6.14
CA GLU A 657 23.73 -11.43 6.45
C GLU A 657 23.97 -10.64 5.16
N GLY A 658 23.10 -9.68 4.85
CA GLY A 658 23.23 -8.69 3.79
C GLY A 658 23.37 -7.28 4.38
N MET A 659 23.50 -6.29 3.51
CA MET A 659 23.64 -4.89 3.92
C MET A 659 22.41 -4.38 4.68
N ASP A 660 21.23 -4.77 4.26
CA ASP A 660 19.92 -4.22 4.68
C ASP A 660 19.05 -5.20 5.47
N SER A 661 19.42 -6.49 5.53
CA SER A 661 18.60 -7.52 6.17
C SER A 661 19.40 -8.75 6.59
N THR A 662 18.75 -9.57 7.43
CA THR A 662 19.24 -10.87 7.89
C THR A 662 18.24 -11.94 7.54
N VAL A 663 18.65 -12.98 6.81
CA VAL A 663 17.85 -14.15 6.47
C VAL A 663 18.18 -15.29 7.42
N LEU A 664 17.20 -15.77 8.17
CA LEU A 664 17.34 -16.92 9.05
C LEU A 664 16.91 -18.18 8.30
N ILE A 665 17.77 -19.21 8.26
CA ILE A 665 17.44 -20.51 7.68
C ILE A 665 17.33 -21.51 8.84
N ASN A 666 16.10 -21.91 9.15
CA ASN A 666 15.81 -22.82 10.25
C ASN A 666 16.32 -24.25 9.96
N PRO A 667 16.51 -25.08 10.99
CA PRO A 667 16.75 -26.51 10.82
C PRO A 667 15.70 -27.16 9.91
N GLY A 668 16.16 -28.01 8.97
CA GLY A 668 15.28 -28.68 8.00
C GLY A 668 14.94 -27.88 6.73
N TRP A 669 15.30 -26.62 6.66
CA TRP A 669 15.18 -25.80 5.45
C TRP A 669 16.49 -25.72 4.68
N THR A 670 16.37 -25.50 3.37
CA THR A 670 17.52 -25.30 2.48
C THR A 670 17.30 -24.04 1.66
N ALA A 671 18.24 -23.11 1.69
CA ALA A 671 18.24 -21.96 0.82
C ALA A 671 18.99 -22.26 -0.48
N GLN A 672 18.45 -21.79 -1.61
CA GLN A 672 19.09 -21.83 -2.92
C GLN A 672 19.23 -20.39 -3.42
N ILE A 673 20.44 -20.03 -3.82
CA ILE A 673 20.72 -18.72 -4.42
C ILE A 673 20.46 -18.85 -5.91
N ASP A 674 19.49 -18.13 -6.43
CA ASP A 674 19.18 -18.11 -7.85
C ASP A 674 20.04 -17.09 -8.63
N LYS A 675 19.75 -16.91 -9.92
CA LYS A 675 20.49 -15.98 -10.77
C LYS A 675 20.31 -14.51 -10.38
N TYR A 676 19.30 -14.18 -9.60
CA TYR A 676 19.03 -12.84 -9.11
C TYR A 676 19.61 -12.60 -7.69
N GLY A 677 19.96 -13.66 -6.96
CA GLY A 677 20.53 -13.63 -5.62
C GLY A 677 19.53 -13.83 -4.52
#